data_99b3221f4fd7710f3c69474c1a21507d
#
_entry.id   99b3221f4fd7710f3c69474c1a21507d
#
_cell.length_a   1.000
_cell.length_b   1.000
_cell.length_c   1.000
_cell.angle_alpha   90.00
_cell.angle_beta   90.00
_cell.angle_gamma   90.00
#
_symmetry.space_group_name_H-M   'P 1'
#
loop_
_entity.id
_entity.type
_entity.pdbx_description
1 polymer ?
#
loop_
_entity_poly.entity_id
_entity_poly.type
_entity_poly.pdbx_seq_one_letter_code
_entity_poly.pdbx_strand_id
1 'polypeptide(L)'
;MSYLRRKTAAILSIILLLSTVVYGEQNTADPVSLQASQSEEYILLNSLGFLDEEIGKLAKDSTVTRAQFASVQAKMMGFTDYSVPSDGFIDVAKGSRYEKEIYYLRDMNVINGVDEYRFKPDSPITVEQACAVAVTALGYKRAAVTEHGGYSKGYTYIAAQLGLLKGVSGSDREITAEESIKLLKNAALSLVYVEKKDGSSVSYVTEKGRTMIAEYCDIWEDYGIVTDNGVTALDGSSKAGARHITIGSRTLSYDGNSAYAAYLGHYSSYYYYGDEEELVYITDRANRNEIIRIDAENLNKDSTGINNVVYYKNGSSKTAKLSASANLIYNGSAYPQFGNDDLKIKSGFITLINNDGDGYYDVIVIEEYKDFKVNAYETDNRKIYGANGKIIDLSEYDNVTIYDNDGALSGEDSINADCVVSYCEPHDKNVITIYISTNTVRGKIESSGTDIRPYYQINGEKYIASYSLLEDIENKVMGAELPKMGSSYLIRLNKYGEIVTAEETYGTGWKYAYYVGMYTPETEPDTTVIRLMMTDGNAFDAYTAKKVSVNGKTTASEKLKNDLRLRDANGGYIRQIVRVRLNGDGDLTAMQVSDGTENEYGYTLGDFSKSGSVSSARWYGNNTRVMGKYLIDASAAVFEDPDKDNRTSSLNTENIKSLKTSELKEGMFYSNIDFYNADATLNSQAAVYASRDRFYDTKIVTIRNVSEYADGDDEIKKKIAGISYGSEVEYPEDKDGVFPADLKTGDVIRVEISGGKAVSADKLISLADHPSPQISVRIGGSMYQAEWANMFGYVYAKSTNAVSLYMGDNPYGKVVSASLNGGGCPVTIYDAKQKTVSKGSLADIVSAGTISSDGSFTVNSDTMLFIYRRYENIREAVVVKYE
;
A
#
# COMPACT_ATOMS: atom_id res chain seq x y z
N MET A 1 -20.24 -5.37 29.78
CA MET A 1 -18.81 -5.46 30.08
C MET A 1 -17.96 -6.00 28.92
N SER A 2 -18.52 -6.24 27.73
CA SER A 2 -17.79 -6.76 26.55
C SER A 2 -17.02 -5.71 25.72
N TYR A 3 -17.29 -4.43 25.89
CA TYR A 3 -16.78 -3.37 24.99
C TYR A 3 -15.35 -2.87 25.30
N LEU A 4 -14.79 -3.23 26.45
CA LEU A 4 -13.45 -2.75 26.87
C LEU A 4 -12.31 -3.75 26.56
N ARG A 5 -12.60 -4.96 26.11
CA ARG A 5 -11.60 -6.02 25.84
C ARG A 5 -10.84 -5.86 24.51
N ARG A 6 -11.27 -4.95 23.61
CA ARG A 6 -10.85 -4.91 22.19
C ARG A 6 -9.74 -3.93 21.82
N LYS A 7 -9.12 -3.21 22.74
CA LYS A 7 -8.17 -2.13 22.34
C LYS A 7 -6.68 -2.39 22.55
N THR A 8 -6.27 -3.60 22.88
CA THR A 8 -4.84 -3.90 23.09
C THR A 8 -4.25 -5.01 22.19
N ALA A 9 -5.03 -5.57 21.28
CA ALA A 9 -4.54 -6.57 20.32
C ALA A 9 -4.54 -6.03 18.88
N ALA A 10 -4.10 -4.78 18.70
CA ALA A 10 -3.90 -4.23 17.37
C ALA A 10 -2.41 -3.98 17.15
N ILE A 11 -1.95 -4.43 16.01
CA ILE A 11 -0.66 -4.15 15.36
C ILE A 11 0.46 -5.11 15.76
N LEU A 12 0.43 -6.30 15.19
CA LEU A 12 1.62 -6.93 14.62
C LEU A 12 1.19 -7.63 13.33
N SER A 13 1.43 -6.95 12.22
CA SER A 13 1.27 -7.51 10.89
C SER A 13 2.25 -8.65 10.72
N ILE A 14 1.78 -9.88 10.81
CA ILE A 14 2.57 -11.04 10.40
C ILE A 14 2.52 -11.07 8.89
N ILE A 15 3.60 -10.62 8.27
CA ILE A 15 3.90 -10.84 6.85
C ILE A 15 4.05 -12.35 6.68
N LEU A 16 3.05 -12.97 6.08
CA LEU A 16 3.20 -14.33 5.58
C LEU A 16 4.07 -14.25 4.33
N LEU A 17 5.38 -14.32 4.52
CA LEU A 17 6.34 -14.55 3.47
C LEU A 17 6.06 -15.96 2.89
N LEU A 18 5.46 -16.01 1.72
CA LEU A 18 5.59 -17.16 0.83
C LEU A 18 7.09 -17.35 0.59
N SER A 19 7.65 -18.35 1.23
CA SER A 19 9.07 -18.67 1.22
C SER A 19 9.58 -18.92 -0.19
N THR A 20 10.23 -17.93 -0.76
CA THR A 20 11.26 -18.18 -1.75
C THR A 20 12.52 -18.56 -0.98
N VAL A 21 12.89 -19.83 -1.05
CA VAL A 21 14.18 -20.31 -0.55
C VAL A 21 15.25 -19.67 -1.41
N VAL A 22 15.92 -18.67 -0.89
CA VAL A 22 17.19 -18.19 -1.39
C VAL A 22 18.28 -18.87 -0.55
N TYR A 23 19.06 -19.71 -1.18
CA TYR A 23 20.33 -20.19 -0.62
C TYR A 23 21.33 -19.03 -0.66
N GLY A 24 21.68 -18.51 0.49
CA GLY A 24 22.75 -17.54 0.70
C GLY A 24 23.51 -17.92 1.97
N GLU A 25 24.82 -17.96 1.86
CA GLU A 25 25.81 -18.49 2.80
C GLU A 25 25.75 -17.90 4.21
N GLN A 26 26.06 -18.78 5.17
CA GLN A 26 26.20 -18.52 6.60
C GLN A 26 27.27 -17.48 6.92
N ASN A 27 26.94 -16.58 7.85
CA ASN A 27 27.93 -16.02 8.77
C ASN A 27 27.35 -15.75 10.13
N THR A 28 28.04 -16.30 11.15
CA THR A 28 28.02 -16.04 12.59
C THR A 28 26.65 -15.96 13.28
N ALA A 29 26.33 -17.06 13.98
CA ALA A 29 25.08 -17.29 14.67
C ALA A 29 24.87 -16.33 15.85
N ASP A 30 24.06 -15.29 15.65
CA ASP A 30 23.27 -14.73 16.73
C ASP A 30 22.21 -15.78 17.16
N PRO A 31 21.92 -15.91 18.44
CA PRO A 31 20.92 -16.88 18.90
C PRO A 31 19.56 -16.55 18.28
N VAL A 32 19.01 -17.52 17.54
CA VAL A 32 17.69 -17.38 16.88
C VAL A 32 16.63 -17.22 17.95
N SER A 33 15.92 -16.07 17.97
CA SER A 33 14.81 -15.83 18.89
C SER A 33 13.61 -16.73 18.58
N LEU A 34 12.70 -16.92 19.53
CA LEU A 34 11.44 -17.62 19.31
C LEU A 34 10.65 -17.00 18.15
N GLN A 35 10.62 -15.68 18.09
CA GLN A 35 9.95 -14.95 17.02
C GLN A 35 10.56 -15.23 15.64
N ALA A 36 11.88 -15.35 15.56
CA ALA A 36 12.58 -15.68 14.31
C ALA A 36 12.49 -17.19 13.98
N SER A 37 12.19 -18.07 14.95
CA SER A 37 12.06 -19.51 14.72
C SER A 37 10.85 -19.90 13.86
N GLN A 38 9.83 -19.03 13.79
CA GLN A 38 8.58 -19.26 13.04
C GLN A 38 7.97 -20.66 13.23
N SER A 39 8.11 -21.25 14.43
CA SER A 39 7.48 -22.53 14.71
C SER A 39 5.95 -22.39 14.72
N GLU A 40 5.23 -23.43 14.24
CA GLU A 40 3.76 -23.42 14.22
C GLU A 40 3.16 -23.15 15.59
N GLU A 41 3.77 -23.71 16.65
CA GLU A 41 3.32 -23.53 18.03
C GLU A 41 3.48 -22.06 18.48
N TYR A 42 4.59 -21.43 18.12
CA TYR A 42 4.81 -20.01 18.42
C TYR A 42 3.78 -19.14 17.68
N ILE A 43 3.60 -19.37 16.38
CA ILE A 43 2.65 -18.62 15.55
C ILE A 43 1.24 -18.73 16.13
N LEU A 44 0.79 -19.93 16.49
CA LEU A 44 -0.52 -20.16 17.08
C LEU A 44 -0.70 -19.36 18.39
N LEU A 45 0.18 -19.56 19.38
CA LEU A 45 0.03 -18.91 20.68
C LEU A 45 0.13 -17.39 20.58
N ASN A 46 0.97 -16.89 19.65
CA ASN A 46 1.10 -15.45 19.39
C ASN A 46 -0.16 -14.90 18.74
N SER A 47 -0.71 -15.57 17.72
CA SER A 47 -1.93 -15.17 17.02
C SER A 47 -3.16 -15.19 17.93
N LEU A 48 -3.21 -16.11 18.92
CA LEU A 48 -4.23 -16.13 19.95
C LEU A 48 -4.01 -15.09 21.08
N GLY A 49 -2.94 -14.27 20.99
CA GLY A 49 -2.66 -13.19 21.92
C GLY A 49 -2.08 -13.63 23.28
N PHE A 50 -1.59 -14.84 23.41
CA PHE A 50 -1.06 -15.36 24.68
C PHE A 50 0.40 -14.99 24.93
N LEU A 51 1.18 -14.69 23.88
CA LEU A 51 2.58 -14.29 24.00
C LEU A 51 2.70 -12.78 24.11
N ASP A 52 3.76 -12.30 24.73
CA ASP A 52 4.17 -10.90 24.73
C ASP A 52 5.53 -10.72 24.05
N GLU A 53 5.90 -9.47 23.80
CA GLU A 53 7.12 -9.14 23.07
C GLU A 53 8.41 -9.64 23.76
N GLU A 54 8.43 -9.69 25.09
CA GLU A 54 9.59 -10.17 25.84
C GLU A 54 9.82 -11.66 25.64
N ILE A 55 8.72 -12.44 25.70
CA ILE A 55 8.78 -13.88 25.46
C ILE A 55 9.15 -14.15 24.01
N GLY A 56 8.63 -13.36 23.06
CA GLY A 56 8.97 -13.47 21.65
C GLY A 56 10.45 -13.21 21.34
N LYS A 57 11.12 -12.39 22.14
CA LYS A 57 12.57 -12.10 21.99
C LYS A 57 13.50 -13.14 22.61
N LEU A 58 12.97 -14.11 23.35
CA LEU A 58 13.82 -15.14 23.95
C LEU A 58 14.52 -15.97 22.86
N ALA A 59 15.79 -16.28 23.08
CA ALA A 59 16.46 -17.27 22.26
C ALA A 59 15.80 -18.63 22.48
N LYS A 60 15.59 -19.40 21.41
CA LYS A 60 14.86 -20.70 21.47
C LYS A 60 15.45 -21.68 22.50
N ASP A 61 16.76 -21.66 22.66
CA ASP A 61 17.52 -22.53 23.58
C ASP A 61 17.69 -21.93 24.99
N SER A 62 17.25 -20.67 25.22
CA SER A 62 17.32 -20.05 26.55
C SER A 62 16.28 -20.62 27.49
N THR A 63 16.54 -20.53 28.80
CA THR A 63 15.57 -20.94 29.82
C THR A 63 14.46 -19.89 29.98
N VAL A 64 13.28 -20.35 30.37
CA VAL A 64 12.11 -19.52 30.68
C VAL A 64 11.99 -19.33 32.18
N THR A 65 11.73 -18.11 32.62
CA THR A 65 11.50 -17.87 34.06
C THR A 65 10.12 -18.34 34.49
N ARG A 66 9.97 -18.56 35.80
CA ARG A 66 8.68 -18.95 36.40
C ARG A 66 7.60 -17.87 36.14
N ALA A 67 7.96 -16.61 36.19
CA ALA A 67 7.05 -15.50 35.91
C ALA A 67 6.62 -15.44 34.43
N GLN A 68 7.55 -15.64 33.49
CA GLN A 68 7.24 -15.69 32.07
C GLN A 68 6.29 -16.85 31.73
N PHE A 69 6.56 -18.05 32.25
CA PHE A 69 5.69 -19.19 32.06
C PHE A 69 4.29 -18.95 32.67
N ALA A 70 4.24 -18.37 33.87
CA ALA A 70 2.99 -18.05 34.55
C ALA A 70 2.17 -17.02 33.77
N SER A 71 2.80 -16.02 33.15
CA SER A 71 2.12 -15.03 32.34
C SER A 71 1.38 -15.65 31.15
N VAL A 72 2.03 -16.51 30.38
CA VAL A 72 1.38 -17.21 29.25
C VAL A 72 0.24 -18.11 29.76
N GLN A 73 0.48 -18.88 30.82
CA GLN A 73 -0.54 -19.75 31.40
C GLN A 73 -1.76 -18.96 31.89
N ALA A 74 -1.56 -17.79 32.52
CA ALA A 74 -2.64 -16.93 32.98
C ALA A 74 -3.51 -16.41 31.82
N LYS A 75 -2.88 -15.99 30.76
CA LYS A 75 -3.59 -15.51 29.55
C LYS A 75 -4.41 -16.64 28.91
N MET A 76 -3.87 -17.85 28.83
CA MET A 76 -4.59 -19.04 28.35
C MET A 76 -5.76 -19.43 29.27
N MET A 77 -5.79 -18.96 30.51
CA MET A 77 -6.90 -19.10 31.47
C MET A 77 -7.78 -17.85 31.55
N GLY A 78 -7.79 -17.00 30.53
CA GLY A 78 -8.69 -15.86 30.42
C GLY A 78 -8.28 -14.63 31.24
N PHE A 79 -7.02 -14.55 31.66
CA PHE A 79 -6.51 -13.34 32.34
C PHE A 79 -6.65 -12.10 31.46
N THR A 80 -7.27 -11.06 32.00
CA THR A 80 -7.36 -9.74 31.36
C THR A 80 -6.84 -8.61 32.26
N ASP A 81 -7.21 -8.63 33.52
CA ASP A 81 -6.73 -7.74 34.57
C ASP A 81 -7.04 -8.36 35.92
N TYR A 82 -6.25 -8.00 36.94
CA TYR A 82 -6.41 -8.58 38.28
C TYR A 82 -6.03 -7.59 39.38
N SER A 83 -6.82 -7.56 40.45
CA SER A 83 -6.51 -6.75 41.64
C SER A 83 -5.58 -7.51 42.54
N VAL A 84 -4.35 -7.04 42.67
CA VAL A 84 -3.30 -7.68 43.49
C VAL A 84 -3.69 -7.64 44.97
N PRO A 85 -3.71 -8.80 45.68
CA PRO A 85 -4.02 -8.83 47.09
C PRO A 85 -2.93 -8.20 47.95
N SER A 86 -3.28 -7.86 49.21
CA SER A 86 -2.34 -7.21 50.12
C SER A 86 -1.33 -8.18 50.74
N ASP A 87 -1.63 -9.49 50.75
CA ASP A 87 -0.81 -10.58 51.27
C ASP A 87 -0.09 -11.31 50.14
N GLY A 88 0.96 -10.75 49.64
CA GLY A 88 1.69 -11.26 48.48
C GLY A 88 2.98 -11.99 48.82
N PHE A 89 3.61 -12.58 47.80
CA PHE A 89 4.97 -13.09 47.90
C PHE A 89 5.95 -11.94 48.10
N ILE A 90 6.89 -12.08 49.04
CA ILE A 90 7.85 -11.04 49.40
C ILE A 90 8.87 -10.72 48.29
N ASP A 91 9.02 -11.64 47.34
CA ASP A 91 9.95 -11.56 46.22
C ASP A 91 9.26 -11.25 44.88
N VAL A 92 7.96 -10.96 44.89
CA VAL A 92 7.23 -10.40 43.74
C VAL A 92 7.02 -8.91 43.99
N ALA A 93 7.84 -8.10 43.36
CA ALA A 93 7.81 -6.65 43.59
C ALA A 93 6.49 -6.04 43.13
N LYS A 94 5.91 -5.13 43.91
CA LYS A 94 4.69 -4.41 43.57
C LYS A 94 4.86 -3.60 42.29
N GLY A 95 3.96 -3.78 41.33
CA GLY A 95 4.03 -3.17 40.00
C GLY A 95 5.02 -3.81 39.06
N SER A 96 5.59 -4.99 39.40
CA SER A 96 6.43 -5.76 38.49
C SER A 96 5.60 -6.30 37.32
N ARG A 97 6.28 -6.57 36.21
CA ARG A 97 5.64 -6.88 34.93
C ARG A 97 4.60 -8.00 34.97
N TYR A 98 4.87 -9.07 35.70
CA TYR A 98 4.01 -10.27 35.75
C TYR A 98 3.33 -10.44 37.12
N GLU A 99 3.30 -9.42 37.95
CA GLU A 99 2.71 -9.46 39.28
C GLU A 99 1.26 -9.94 39.26
N LYS A 100 0.44 -9.33 38.39
CA LYS A 100 -1.00 -9.60 38.30
C LYS A 100 -1.30 -11.02 37.85
N GLU A 101 -0.57 -11.53 36.88
CA GLU A 101 -0.70 -12.89 36.35
C GLU A 101 -0.30 -13.95 37.41
N ILE A 102 0.77 -13.68 38.15
CA ILE A 102 1.21 -14.57 39.25
C ILE A 102 0.10 -14.67 40.28
N TYR A 103 -0.45 -13.55 40.78
CA TYR A 103 -1.51 -13.59 41.79
C TYR A 103 -2.84 -14.10 41.26
N TYR A 104 -3.19 -13.86 40.02
CA TYR A 104 -4.32 -14.47 39.38
C TYR A 104 -4.25 -16.00 39.41
N LEU A 105 -3.12 -16.58 38.97
CA LEU A 105 -2.93 -18.03 38.99
C LEU A 105 -2.82 -18.61 40.40
N ARG A 106 -2.27 -17.87 41.36
CA ARG A 106 -2.23 -18.25 42.77
C ARG A 106 -3.66 -18.41 43.31
N ASP A 107 -4.48 -17.43 43.11
CA ASP A 107 -5.85 -17.39 43.63
C ASP A 107 -6.77 -18.39 42.91
N MET A 108 -6.43 -18.74 41.67
CA MET A 108 -7.01 -19.89 40.94
C MET A 108 -6.46 -21.24 41.42
N ASN A 109 -5.57 -21.31 42.43
CA ASN A 109 -4.90 -22.51 42.92
C ASN A 109 -4.12 -23.29 41.85
N VAL A 110 -3.66 -22.64 40.80
CA VAL A 110 -2.89 -23.23 39.70
C VAL A 110 -1.40 -23.25 40.07
N ILE A 111 -0.91 -22.15 40.63
CA ILE A 111 0.49 -22.08 41.09
C ILE A 111 0.57 -21.89 42.61
N ASN A 112 1.70 -22.36 43.17
CA ASN A 112 2.07 -22.07 44.53
C ASN A 112 3.46 -21.42 44.54
N GLY A 113 3.83 -20.81 45.68
CA GLY A 113 5.21 -20.42 45.94
C GLY A 113 6.16 -21.63 46.00
N VAL A 114 7.43 -21.36 45.99
CA VAL A 114 8.47 -22.36 46.34
C VAL A 114 8.44 -22.66 47.86
N ASP A 115 7.92 -21.70 48.62
CA ASP A 115 7.54 -21.78 50.01
C ASP A 115 6.35 -20.86 50.30
N GLU A 116 5.94 -20.71 51.56
CA GLU A 116 4.80 -19.87 51.95
C GLU A 116 4.94 -18.41 51.57
N TYR A 117 6.17 -17.87 51.46
CA TYR A 117 6.45 -16.46 51.30
C TYR A 117 7.09 -16.08 49.96
N ARG A 118 7.59 -17.01 49.18
CA ARG A 118 8.39 -16.75 47.97
C ARG A 118 7.89 -17.49 46.76
N PHE A 119 7.82 -16.81 45.63
CA PHE A 119 7.48 -17.37 44.30
C PHE A 119 8.73 -17.67 43.48
N LYS A 120 9.79 -16.89 43.58
CA LYS A 120 11.01 -16.88 42.73
C LYS A 120 10.70 -16.55 41.28
N PRO A 121 10.18 -15.33 40.97
CA PRO A 121 9.69 -14.96 39.62
C PRO A 121 10.78 -15.10 38.57
N ASP A 122 12.02 -14.67 38.87
CA ASP A 122 13.14 -14.62 37.90
C ASP A 122 13.91 -15.93 37.77
N SER A 123 13.60 -16.94 38.62
CA SER A 123 14.26 -18.25 38.53
C SER A 123 13.75 -19.03 37.34
N PRO A 124 14.64 -19.79 36.64
CA PRO A 124 14.20 -20.69 35.59
C PRO A 124 13.16 -21.68 36.11
N ILE A 125 12.17 -22.00 35.27
CA ILE A 125 11.19 -23.05 35.59
C ILE A 125 11.69 -24.40 35.05
N THR A 126 11.52 -25.48 35.87
CA THR A 126 11.86 -26.84 35.40
C THR A 126 10.69 -27.45 34.62
N VAL A 127 10.99 -28.46 33.79
CA VAL A 127 9.95 -29.26 33.08
C VAL A 127 8.89 -29.81 34.04
N GLU A 128 9.29 -30.33 35.20
CA GLU A 128 8.37 -30.85 36.22
C GLU A 128 7.47 -29.77 36.79
N GLN A 129 8.00 -28.56 37.05
CA GLN A 129 7.22 -27.43 37.52
C GLN A 129 6.24 -26.95 36.45
N ALA A 130 6.68 -26.85 35.19
CA ALA A 130 5.83 -26.51 34.07
C ALA A 130 4.68 -27.49 33.90
N CYS A 131 4.96 -28.80 33.99
CA CYS A 131 3.94 -29.83 33.99
C CYS A 131 2.94 -29.67 35.15
N ALA A 132 3.43 -29.37 36.37
CA ALA A 132 2.54 -29.19 37.52
C ALA A 132 1.59 -28.00 37.31
N VAL A 133 2.06 -26.86 36.74
CA VAL A 133 1.24 -25.72 36.41
C VAL A 133 0.20 -26.10 35.34
N ALA A 134 0.62 -26.67 34.22
CA ALA A 134 -0.28 -26.97 33.11
C ALA A 134 -1.33 -28.05 33.47
N VAL A 135 -0.93 -29.12 34.13
CA VAL A 135 -1.84 -30.20 34.60
C VAL A 135 -2.85 -29.66 35.62
N THR A 136 -2.41 -28.78 36.51
CA THR A 136 -3.33 -28.13 37.47
C THR A 136 -4.34 -27.23 36.75
N ALA A 137 -3.87 -26.40 35.83
CA ALA A 137 -4.70 -25.50 35.01
C ALA A 137 -5.77 -26.29 34.21
N LEU A 138 -5.43 -27.48 33.73
CA LEU A 138 -6.34 -28.40 33.06
C LEU A 138 -7.32 -29.13 33.99
N GLY A 139 -7.24 -28.94 35.32
CA GLY A 139 -8.14 -29.53 36.30
C GLY A 139 -7.72 -30.93 36.79
N TYR A 140 -6.61 -31.49 36.34
CA TYR A 140 -6.16 -32.86 36.68
C TYR A 140 -5.36 -32.95 37.98
N LYS A 141 -5.27 -31.87 38.77
CA LYS A 141 -4.52 -31.84 40.05
C LYS A 141 -4.90 -33.01 40.97
N ARG A 142 -6.19 -33.30 41.12
CA ARG A 142 -6.66 -34.41 41.95
C ARG A 142 -6.13 -35.76 41.46
N ALA A 143 -6.26 -36.05 40.17
CA ALA A 143 -5.76 -37.28 39.59
C ALA A 143 -4.23 -37.42 39.79
N ALA A 144 -3.46 -36.35 39.54
CA ALA A 144 -2.03 -36.34 39.74
C ALA A 144 -1.64 -36.63 41.20
N VAL A 145 -2.38 -36.07 42.17
CA VAL A 145 -2.04 -36.20 43.61
C VAL A 145 -2.55 -37.54 44.19
N THR A 146 -3.82 -37.86 43.96
CA THR A 146 -4.45 -39.02 44.64
C THR A 146 -4.20 -40.36 43.96
N GLU A 147 -4.01 -40.37 42.64
CA GLU A 147 -3.92 -41.60 41.86
C GLU A 147 -2.47 -41.91 41.39
N HIS A 148 -1.64 -40.89 41.26
CA HIS A 148 -0.29 -41.02 40.65
C HIS A 148 0.85 -40.49 41.52
N GLY A 149 0.62 -40.32 42.85
CA GLY A 149 1.68 -40.07 43.84
C GLY A 149 2.17 -38.61 43.97
N GLY A 150 1.44 -37.64 43.38
CA GLY A 150 1.69 -36.23 43.62
C GLY A 150 2.92 -35.65 42.91
N TYR A 151 3.48 -34.59 43.50
CA TYR A 151 4.61 -33.87 42.91
C TYR A 151 5.91 -34.70 43.09
N SER A 152 6.77 -34.84 42.08
CA SER A 152 6.70 -34.34 40.68
C SER A 152 6.11 -35.44 39.75
N LYS A 153 6.21 -36.72 40.17
CA LYS A 153 5.92 -37.91 39.36
C LYS A 153 4.47 -37.97 38.84
N GLY A 154 3.48 -37.65 39.67
CA GLY A 154 2.09 -37.69 39.27
C GLY A 154 1.76 -36.68 38.21
N TYR A 155 2.32 -35.49 38.32
CA TYR A 155 2.08 -34.41 37.34
C TYR A 155 2.77 -34.66 35.98
N THR A 156 4.00 -35.16 36.01
CA THR A 156 4.70 -35.55 34.78
C THR A 156 4.05 -36.75 34.11
N TYR A 157 3.53 -37.72 34.88
CA TYR A 157 2.76 -38.83 34.36
C TYR A 157 1.49 -38.36 33.62
N ILE A 158 0.68 -37.53 34.27
CA ILE A 158 -0.54 -36.98 33.65
C ILE A 158 -0.17 -36.13 32.44
N ALA A 159 0.87 -35.27 32.51
CA ALA A 159 1.34 -34.47 31.38
C ALA A 159 1.71 -35.34 30.17
N ALA A 160 2.36 -36.49 30.41
CA ALA A 160 2.69 -37.44 29.36
C ALA A 160 1.41 -38.10 28.77
N GLN A 161 0.46 -38.52 29.61
CA GLN A 161 -0.82 -39.08 29.17
C GLN A 161 -1.64 -38.13 28.32
N LEU A 162 -1.66 -36.83 28.67
CA LEU A 162 -2.31 -35.77 27.91
C LEU A 162 -1.53 -35.34 26.67
N GLY A 163 -0.31 -35.84 26.47
CA GLY A 163 0.53 -35.49 25.34
C GLY A 163 1.18 -34.10 25.46
N LEU A 164 1.17 -33.47 26.66
CA LEU A 164 1.78 -32.16 26.87
C LEU A 164 3.29 -32.17 26.62
N LEU A 165 3.94 -33.33 26.82
CA LEU A 165 5.39 -33.52 26.66
C LEU A 165 5.83 -33.82 25.21
N LYS A 166 4.93 -33.74 24.22
CA LYS A 166 5.34 -33.90 22.82
C LYS A 166 6.30 -32.74 22.43
N GLY A 167 7.53 -33.13 22.04
CA GLY A 167 8.60 -32.17 21.68
C GLY A 167 9.32 -31.56 22.90
N VAL A 168 9.13 -32.09 24.07
CA VAL A 168 9.83 -31.70 25.32
C VAL A 168 10.64 -32.92 25.82
N SER A 169 11.91 -32.72 26.17
CA SER A 169 12.83 -33.78 26.59
C SER A 169 13.23 -33.65 28.05
N GLY A 170 13.39 -34.79 28.74
CA GLY A 170 13.79 -34.84 30.16
C GLY A 170 12.69 -34.34 31.12
N SER A 171 12.93 -34.42 32.43
CA SER A 171 11.94 -34.04 33.44
C SER A 171 12.49 -33.11 34.53
N ASP A 172 13.68 -33.34 35.03
CA ASP A 172 14.27 -32.67 36.21
C ASP A 172 15.23 -31.51 35.83
N ARG A 173 15.12 -30.97 34.67
CA ARG A 173 15.93 -29.86 34.16
C ARG A 173 15.07 -28.60 33.87
N GLU A 174 15.76 -27.49 33.70
CA GLU A 174 15.12 -26.26 33.21
C GLU A 174 14.57 -26.44 31.80
N ILE A 175 13.38 -25.89 31.53
CA ILE A 175 12.74 -25.95 30.22
C ILE A 175 13.26 -24.81 29.33
N THR A 176 13.52 -25.15 28.07
CA THR A 176 13.88 -24.08 27.09
C THR A 176 12.67 -23.31 26.62
N ALA A 177 12.91 -22.13 26.02
CA ALA A 177 11.85 -21.27 25.48
C ALA A 177 11.06 -22.00 24.39
N GLU A 178 11.71 -22.70 23.47
CA GLU A 178 11.06 -23.50 22.43
C GLU A 178 10.21 -24.63 23.03
N GLU A 179 10.74 -25.36 24.01
CA GLU A 179 9.99 -26.42 24.65
C GLU A 179 8.82 -25.92 25.49
N SER A 180 8.97 -24.75 26.14
CA SER A 180 7.87 -24.15 26.90
C SER A 180 6.69 -23.78 25.98
N ILE A 181 6.96 -23.25 24.79
CA ILE A 181 5.97 -22.94 23.76
C ILE A 181 5.24 -24.22 23.31
N LYS A 182 5.98 -25.32 23.06
CA LYS A 182 5.39 -26.61 22.70
C LYS A 182 4.49 -27.16 23.80
N LEU A 183 4.96 -27.12 25.07
CA LEU A 183 4.17 -27.59 26.22
C LEU A 183 2.90 -26.72 26.39
N LEU A 184 3.01 -25.41 26.35
CA LEU A 184 1.88 -24.50 26.50
C LEU A 184 0.87 -24.65 25.35
N LYS A 185 1.33 -24.78 24.10
CA LYS A 185 0.44 -25.07 22.96
C LYS A 185 -0.29 -26.39 23.15
N ASN A 186 0.42 -27.45 23.56
CA ASN A 186 -0.22 -28.75 23.83
C ASN A 186 -1.26 -28.64 24.96
N ALA A 187 -0.98 -27.84 26.00
CA ALA A 187 -1.93 -27.57 27.07
C ALA A 187 -3.14 -26.78 26.62
N ALA A 188 -2.94 -25.73 25.80
CA ALA A 188 -4.01 -24.91 25.25
C ALA A 188 -5.10 -25.72 24.55
N LEU A 189 -4.69 -26.76 23.80
CA LEU A 189 -5.57 -27.63 23.01
C LEU A 189 -5.96 -28.93 23.74
N SER A 190 -5.56 -29.10 24.99
CA SER A 190 -5.94 -30.27 25.79
C SER A 190 -7.28 -30.06 26.47
N LEU A 191 -8.09 -31.15 26.56
CA LEU A 191 -9.40 -31.10 27.20
C LEU A 191 -9.25 -30.86 28.70
N VAL A 192 -10.10 -29.96 29.22
CA VAL A 192 -10.17 -29.73 30.66
C VAL A 192 -10.93 -30.83 31.37
N TYR A 193 -10.53 -31.08 32.60
CA TYR A 193 -11.14 -32.09 33.50
C TYR A 193 -11.99 -31.38 34.53
N VAL A 194 -13.30 -31.43 34.34
CA VAL A 194 -14.26 -30.64 35.13
C VAL A 194 -15.01 -31.51 36.11
N GLU A 195 -15.32 -30.93 37.26
CA GLU A 195 -16.19 -31.54 38.26
C GLU A 195 -17.64 -31.47 37.81
N LYS A 196 -18.33 -32.60 37.74
CA LYS A 196 -19.73 -32.70 37.46
C LYS A 196 -20.46 -33.23 38.70
N LYS A 197 -21.44 -32.49 39.22
CA LYS A 197 -22.28 -32.85 40.36
C LYS A 197 -23.60 -33.37 39.86
N ASP A 198 -23.96 -34.59 40.34
CA ASP A 198 -25.29 -35.15 40.13
C ASP A 198 -25.84 -35.53 41.52
N GLY A 199 -26.68 -34.66 42.06
CA GLY A 199 -27.15 -34.75 43.45
C GLY A 199 -25.97 -34.71 44.44
N SER A 200 -25.77 -35.78 45.21
CA SER A 200 -24.64 -35.94 46.16
C SER A 200 -23.40 -36.56 45.54
N SER A 201 -23.50 -37.02 44.31
CA SER A 201 -22.36 -37.67 43.60
C SER A 201 -21.52 -36.62 42.88
N VAL A 202 -20.19 -36.73 42.99
CA VAL A 202 -19.23 -35.90 42.27
C VAL A 202 -18.45 -36.81 41.31
N SER A 203 -18.49 -36.50 40.04
CA SER A 203 -17.66 -37.14 39.03
C SER A 203 -16.78 -36.11 38.34
N TYR A 204 -15.69 -36.52 37.75
CA TYR A 204 -14.79 -35.69 36.95
C TYR A 204 -14.81 -36.24 35.54
N VAL A 205 -15.08 -35.35 34.60
CA VAL A 205 -15.27 -35.75 33.20
C VAL A 205 -14.57 -34.78 32.26
N THR A 206 -14.24 -35.25 31.07
CA THR A 206 -13.87 -34.37 29.93
C THR A 206 -15.04 -34.30 28.97
N GLU A 207 -15.25 -33.14 28.38
CA GLU A 207 -16.26 -32.92 27.34
C GLU A 207 -15.57 -32.67 26.01
N LYS A 208 -16.09 -33.28 24.94
CA LYS A 208 -15.51 -33.11 23.60
C LYS A 208 -15.48 -31.64 23.19
N GLY A 209 -14.34 -31.16 22.72
CA GLY A 209 -14.14 -29.76 22.26
C GLY A 209 -13.87 -28.79 23.39
N ARG A 210 -14.08 -29.13 24.65
CA ARG A 210 -13.86 -28.23 25.80
C ARG A 210 -12.38 -28.25 26.20
N THR A 211 -11.56 -27.61 25.35
CA THR A 211 -10.13 -27.41 25.60
C THR A 211 -9.90 -26.30 26.62
N MET A 212 -8.66 -26.11 27.08
CA MET A 212 -8.31 -25.01 27.98
C MET A 212 -8.73 -23.66 27.42
N ILE A 213 -8.42 -23.37 26.17
CA ILE A 213 -8.75 -22.07 25.55
C ILE A 213 -10.25 -21.92 25.25
N ALA A 214 -10.95 -23.01 24.99
CA ALA A 214 -12.42 -22.98 24.86
C ALA A 214 -13.09 -22.69 26.20
N GLU A 215 -12.60 -23.31 27.29
CA GLU A 215 -13.15 -23.13 28.64
C GLU A 215 -12.95 -21.74 29.19
N TYR A 216 -11.72 -21.20 29.06
CA TYR A 216 -11.35 -19.98 29.77
C TYR A 216 -11.36 -18.74 28.89
N CYS A 217 -11.23 -18.88 27.55
CA CYS A 217 -11.12 -17.76 26.63
C CYS A 217 -12.25 -17.70 25.61
N ASP A 218 -13.16 -18.67 25.60
CA ASP A 218 -14.19 -18.87 24.56
C ASP A 218 -13.60 -19.00 23.14
N ILE A 219 -12.38 -19.53 23.04
CA ILE A 219 -11.70 -19.78 21.76
C ILE A 219 -11.86 -21.26 21.41
N TRP A 220 -12.65 -21.51 20.37
CA TRP A 220 -12.97 -22.84 19.89
C TRP A 220 -12.11 -23.18 18.67
N GLU A 221 -11.66 -24.43 18.61
CA GLU A 221 -11.02 -25.00 17.43
C GLU A 221 -12.03 -25.81 16.62
N ASP A 222 -12.04 -25.57 15.29
CA ASP A 222 -12.76 -26.44 14.35
C ASP A 222 -11.96 -26.53 13.06
N TYR A 223 -12.43 -27.31 12.09
CA TYR A 223 -11.72 -27.52 10.83
C TYR A 223 -12.70 -27.73 9.68
N GLY A 224 -12.30 -27.31 8.50
CA GLY A 224 -13.10 -27.46 7.29
C GLY A 224 -12.43 -26.85 6.08
N ILE A 225 -13.07 -26.99 4.93
CA ILE A 225 -12.63 -26.35 3.71
C ILE A 225 -13.12 -24.90 3.74
N VAL A 226 -12.22 -23.97 3.40
CA VAL A 226 -12.60 -22.58 3.17
C VAL A 226 -13.30 -22.46 1.82
N THR A 227 -14.60 -22.23 1.85
CA THR A 227 -15.43 -22.18 0.64
C THR A 227 -15.74 -20.78 0.17
N ASP A 228 -15.59 -19.77 1.04
CA ASP A 228 -15.82 -18.36 0.73
C ASP A 228 -14.91 -17.49 1.60
N ASN A 229 -14.23 -16.53 0.99
CA ASN A 229 -13.32 -15.61 1.70
C ASN A 229 -13.87 -14.18 1.81
N GLY A 230 -15.16 -13.98 1.52
CA GLY A 230 -15.84 -12.69 1.52
C GLY A 230 -15.68 -11.89 0.22
N VAL A 231 -14.70 -12.25 -0.59
CA VAL A 231 -14.46 -11.67 -1.92
C VAL A 231 -14.90 -12.63 -3.02
N THR A 232 -14.64 -13.92 -2.81
CA THR A 232 -14.92 -14.98 -3.79
C THR A 232 -15.39 -16.23 -3.07
N ALA A 233 -16.47 -16.84 -3.57
CA ALA A 233 -16.92 -18.17 -3.20
C ALA A 233 -16.44 -19.19 -4.24
N LEU A 234 -15.98 -20.37 -3.82
CA LEU A 234 -15.41 -21.41 -4.68
C LEU A 234 -16.31 -21.79 -5.87
N ASP A 235 -17.60 -21.91 -5.61
CA ASP A 235 -18.60 -22.33 -6.58
C ASP A 235 -19.24 -21.16 -7.37
N GLY A 236 -18.77 -19.95 -7.15
CA GLY A 236 -19.33 -18.74 -7.75
C GLY A 236 -20.67 -18.30 -7.18
N SER A 237 -21.11 -18.84 -6.06
CA SER A 237 -22.33 -18.44 -5.36
C SER A 237 -22.20 -17.04 -4.71
N SER A 238 -23.27 -16.60 -4.04
CA SER A 238 -23.25 -15.35 -3.30
C SER A 238 -22.20 -15.38 -2.19
N LYS A 239 -21.39 -14.33 -2.12
CA LYS A 239 -20.31 -14.18 -1.16
C LYS A 239 -20.83 -13.94 0.26
N ALA A 240 -20.09 -14.39 1.25
CA ALA A 240 -20.38 -14.15 2.66
C ALA A 240 -20.40 -12.65 3.04
N GLY A 241 -19.82 -11.80 2.20
CA GLY A 241 -19.68 -10.37 2.40
C GLY A 241 -18.31 -9.97 2.95
N ALA A 242 -17.97 -8.70 2.80
CA ALA A 242 -16.68 -8.18 3.24
C ALA A 242 -16.41 -8.50 4.72
N ARG A 243 -15.19 -8.95 5.02
CA ARG A 243 -14.76 -9.35 6.36
C ARG A 243 -15.51 -10.56 6.96
N HIS A 244 -16.01 -11.43 6.09
CA HIS A 244 -16.55 -12.71 6.50
C HIS A 244 -15.85 -13.83 5.72
N ILE A 245 -15.72 -14.97 6.33
CA ILE A 245 -15.13 -16.17 5.74
C ILE A 245 -16.01 -17.36 6.08
N THR A 246 -16.26 -18.23 5.09
CA THR A 246 -17.01 -19.46 5.33
C THR A 246 -16.06 -20.64 5.33
N ILE A 247 -16.06 -21.41 6.42
CA ILE A 247 -15.22 -22.59 6.61
C ILE A 247 -16.13 -23.75 7.01
N GLY A 248 -16.20 -24.77 6.15
CA GLY A 248 -17.18 -25.85 6.33
C GLY A 248 -18.60 -25.33 6.35
N SER A 249 -19.28 -25.44 7.50
CA SER A 249 -20.65 -24.98 7.68
C SER A 249 -20.80 -23.63 8.42
N ARG A 250 -19.67 -23.00 8.80
CA ARG A 250 -19.69 -21.75 9.57
C ARG A 250 -19.27 -20.57 8.73
N THR A 251 -19.98 -19.46 8.90
CA THR A 251 -19.55 -18.16 8.40
C THR A 251 -19.13 -17.30 9.59
N LEU A 252 -17.90 -16.88 9.61
CA LEU A 252 -17.27 -16.13 10.69
C LEU A 252 -16.91 -14.73 10.22
N SER A 253 -17.08 -13.75 11.09
CA SER A 253 -16.50 -12.41 10.86
C SER A 253 -15.00 -12.42 11.19
N TYR A 254 -14.22 -11.49 10.64
CA TYR A 254 -12.81 -11.30 10.99
C TYR A 254 -12.39 -9.82 10.92
N ASP A 255 -11.28 -9.49 11.52
CA ASP A 255 -10.76 -8.12 11.68
C ASP A 255 -10.34 -7.44 10.36
N GLY A 256 -10.39 -8.15 9.23
CA GLY A 256 -9.96 -7.67 7.92
C GLY A 256 -8.51 -8.05 7.56
N ASN A 257 -7.92 -9.01 8.27
CA ASN A 257 -6.61 -9.55 7.90
C ASN A 257 -6.67 -10.23 6.53
N SER A 258 -6.08 -9.57 5.53
CA SER A 258 -6.10 -10.02 4.13
C SER A 258 -5.40 -11.38 3.91
N ALA A 259 -4.51 -11.80 4.82
CA ALA A 259 -3.85 -13.09 4.73
C ALA A 259 -4.85 -14.26 4.81
N TYR A 260 -6.01 -14.06 5.43
CA TYR A 260 -7.03 -15.11 5.53
C TYR A 260 -7.69 -15.45 4.19
N ALA A 261 -7.70 -14.50 3.26
CA ALA A 261 -8.21 -14.74 1.90
C ALA A 261 -7.42 -15.81 1.12
N ALA A 262 -6.15 -15.99 1.46
CA ALA A 262 -5.26 -16.97 0.82
C ALA A 262 -5.63 -18.43 1.11
N TYR A 263 -6.46 -18.68 2.12
CA TYR A 263 -6.87 -20.04 2.49
C TYR A 263 -8.06 -20.57 1.65
N LEU A 264 -8.58 -19.80 0.70
CA LEU A 264 -9.69 -20.26 -0.14
C LEU A 264 -9.36 -21.59 -0.83
N GLY A 265 -10.19 -22.59 -0.61
CA GLY A 265 -10.00 -23.96 -1.11
C GLY A 265 -9.15 -24.87 -0.23
N HIS A 266 -8.50 -24.34 0.80
CA HIS A 266 -7.70 -25.15 1.72
C HIS A 266 -8.58 -25.83 2.78
N TYR A 267 -8.22 -27.06 3.18
CA TYR A 267 -8.73 -27.69 4.38
C TYR A 267 -7.94 -27.16 5.58
N SER A 268 -8.56 -26.31 6.37
CA SER A 268 -7.90 -25.52 7.40
C SER A 268 -8.38 -25.88 8.80
N SER A 269 -7.49 -25.74 9.79
CA SER A 269 -7.86 -25.58 11.19
C SER A 269 -8.05 -24.11 11.49
N TYR A 270 -9.10 -23.78 12.23
CA TYR A 270 -9.40 -22.40 12.56
C TYR A 270 -9.84 -22.24 14.01
N TYR A 271 -9.58 -21.08 14.57
CA TYR A 271 -9.87 -20.72 15.95
C TYR A 271 -10.79 -19.50 15.94
N TYR A 272 -11.88 -19.56 16.71
CA TYR A 272 -12.91 -18.51 16.69
C TYR A 272 -13.50 -18.31 18.09
N TYR A 273 -13.99 -17.10 18.36
CA TYR A 273 -14.79 -16.83 19.56
C TYR A 273 -16.20 -17.40 19.37
N GLY A 274 -16.62 -18.28 20.29
CA GLY A 274 -17.88 -19.01 20.19
C GLY A 274 -19.11 -18.10 20.26
N ASP A 275 -19.12 -17.15 21.19
CA ASP A 275 -20.23 -16.23 21.40
C ASP A 275 -20.37 -15.16 20.29
N GLU A 276 -19.26 -14.77 19.66
CA GLU A 276 -19.22 -13.68 18.69
C GLU A 276 -19.14 -14.16 17.24
N GLU A 277 -18.93 -15.44 17.00
CA GLU A 277 -18.67 -16.02 15.68
C GLU A 277 -17.59 -15.25 14.90
N GLU A 278 -16.52 -14.86 15.62
CA GLU A 278 -15.39 -14.11 15.07
C GLU A 278 -14.16 -15.00 14.95
N LEU A 279 -13.59 -15.06 13.74
CA LEU A 279 -12.34 -15.77 13.46
C LEU A 279 -11.16 -15.07 14.13
N VAL A 280 -10.39 -15.81 14.91
CA VAL A 280 -9.17 -15.32 15.58
C VAL A 280 -7.93 -15.71 14.79
N TYR A 281 -7.88 -16.95 14.31
CA TYR A 281 -6.72 -17.48 13.58
C TYR A 281 -7.12 -18.65 12.68
N ILE A 282 -6.45 -18.77 11.54
CA ILE A 282 -6.61 -19.88 10.59
C ILE A 282 -5.25 -20.34 10.11
N THR A 283 -5.11 -21.63 9.88
CA THR A 283 -3.90 -22.25 9.34
C THR A 283 -4.25 -23.53 8.57
N ASP A 284 -3.39 -23.93 7.66
CA ASP A 284 -3.53 -25.21 6.98
C ASP A 284 -3.54 -26.37 7.98
N ARG A 285 -4.47 -27.29 7.79
CA ARG A 285 -4.46 -28.51 8.58
C ARG A 285 -3.38 -29.47 8.08
N ALA A 286 -2.42 -29.76 8.95
CA ALA A 286 -1.28 -30.61 8.62
C ALA A 286 -1.70 -31.93 7.96
N ASN A 287 -1.02 -32.28 6.87
CA ASN A 287 -1.22 -33.52 6.10
C ASN A 287 -2.61 -33.67 5.44
N ARG A 288 -3.37 -32.59 5.25
CA ARG A 288 -4.68 -32.64 4.58
C ARG A 288 -4.62 -32.05 3.19
N ASN A 289 -3.89 -30.97 3.00
CA ASN A 289 -3.74 -30.33 1.70
C ASN A 289 -2.51 -30.86 0.97
N GLU A 290 -2.68 -31.34 -0.26
CA GLU A 290 -1.58 -31.51 -1.19
C GLU A 290 -1.64 -30.33 -2.18
N ILE A 291 -0.60 -29.49 -2.16
CA ILE A 291 -0.57 -28.26 -2.94
C ILE A 291 0.59 -28.33 -3.93
N ILE A 292 0.31 -28.07 -5.19
CA ILE A 292 1.32 -27.95 -6.25
C ILE A 292 1.20 -26.55 -6.86
N ARG A 293 2.31 -25.84 -6.91
CA ARG A 293 2.43 -24.60 -7.68
C ARG A 293 3.23 -24.85 -8.94
N ILE A 294 2.68 -24.45 -10.08
CA ILE A 294 3.22 -24.70 -11.42
C ILE A 294 3.36 -23.36 -12.12
N ASP A 295 4.59 -23.02 -12.49
CA ASP A 295 4.85 -21.83 -13.32
C ASP A 295 4.31 -22.04 -14.73
N ALA A 296 3.79 -21.02 -15.35
CA ALA A 296 3.29 -21.04 -16.73
C ALA A 296 4.32 -21.56 -17.74
N GLU A 297 5.63 -21.35 -17.47
CA GLU A 297 6.73 -21.84 -18.32
C GLU A 297 6.93 -23.36 -18.23
N ASN A 298 6.57 -23.94 -17.09
CA ASN A 298 6.67 -25.38 -16.86
C ASN A 298 5.42 -26.14 -17.34
N LEU A 299 4.39 -25.43 -17.80
CA LEU A 299 3.13 -26.03 -18.24
C LEU A 299 3.27 -26.67 -19.63
N ASN A 300 2.89 -27.94 -19.77
CA ASN A 300 2.69 -28.55 -21.07
C ASN A 300 1.29 -28.21 -21.59
N LYS A 301 1.17 -27.09 -22.31
CA LYS A 301 -0.11 -26.54 -22.77
C LYS A 301 -0.87 -27.47 -23.73
N ASP A 302 -0.17 -28.27 -24.54
CA ASP A 302 -0.79 -29.19 -25.50
C ASP A 302 -1.48 -30.36 -24.81
N SER A 303 -0.98 -30.78 -23.66
CA SER A 303 -1.48 -31.94 -22.89
C SER A 303 -2.32 -31.55 -21.67
N THR A 304 -2.45 -30.26 -21.36
CA THR A 304 -3.25 -29.74 -20.25
C THR A 304 -4.69 -29.48 -20.67
N GLY A 305 -5.63 -29.89 -19.84
CA GLY A 305 -7.07 -29.67 -20.02
C GLY A 305 -7.86 -29.95 -18.74
N ILE A 306 -9.17 -29.90 -18.83
CA ILE A 306 -10.11 -29.97 -17.70
C ILE A 306 -10.01 -31.24 -16.84
N ASN A 307 -9.38 -32.30 -17.31
CA ASN A 307 -9.20 -33.53 -16.55
C ASN A 307 -7.83 -33.63 -15.89
N ASN A 308 -6.85 -32.88 -16.36
CA ASN A 308 -5.48 -32.95 -15.86
C ASN A 308 -4.64 -31.74 -16.28
N VAL A 309 -3.71 -31.35 -15.40
CA VAL A 309 -2.65 -30.39 -15.70
C VAL A 309 -1.34 -31.16 -15.88
N VAL A 310 -0.71 -31.01 -17.04
CA VAL A 310 0.58 -31.64 -17.36
C VAL A 310 1.69 -30.60 -17.30
N TYR A 311 2.74 -30.90 -16.56
CA TYR A 311 3.83 -29.94 -16.32
C TYR A 311 5.19 -30.63 -16.21
N TYR A 312 6.26 -29.86 -16.35
CA TYR A 312 7.63 -30.32 -16.18
C TYR A 312 8.18 -29.95 -14.80
N LYS A 313 8.76 -30.95 -14.12
CA LYS A 313 9.49 -30.74 -12.87
C LYS A 313 10.83 -31.45 -12.96
N ASN A 314 11.93 -30.67 -12.84
CA ASN A 314 13.29 -31.17 -13.00
C ASN A 314 13.49 -31.96 -14.33
N GLY A 315 12.98 -31.39 -15.42
CA GLY A 315 13.06 -31.99 -16.76
C GLY A 315 12.18 -33.21 -17.01
N SER A 316 11.39 -33.65 -16.03
CA SER A 316 10.48 -34.81 -16.16
C SER A 316 9.02 -34.34 -16.25
N SER A 317 8.25 -34.93 -17.18
CA SER A 317 6.81 -34.68 -17.27
C SER A 317 6.09 -35.27 -16.06
N LYS A 318 5.18 -34.49 -15.48
CA LYS A 318 4.28 -34.88 -14.38
C LYS A 318 2.85 -34.59 -14.80
N THR A 319 1.92 -35.30 -14.20
CA THR A 319 0.47 -35.13 -14.45
C THR A 319 -0.24 -35.02 -13.10
N ALA A 320 -0.91 -33.90 -12.90
CA ALA A 320 -1.84 -33.68 -11.81
C ALA A 320 -3.25 -33.93 -12.32
N LYS A 321 -3.98 -34.87 -11.73
CA LYS A 321 -5.36 -35.19 -12.12
C LYS A 321 -6.33 -34.22 -11.43
N LEU A 322 -7.27 -33.70 -12.17
CA LEU A 322 -8.29 -32.80 -11.63
C LEU A 322 -9.55 -33.58 -11.28
N SER A 323 -10.21 -33.18 -10.19
CA SER A 323 -11.54 -33.67 -9.80
C SER A 323 -12.56 -33.27 -10.90
N ALA A 324 -13.53 -34.11 -11.16
CA ALA A 324 -14.62 -33.79 -12.09
C ALA A 324 -15.47 -32.58 -11.62
N SER A 325 -15.42 -32.28 -10.34
CA SER A 325 -16.07 -31.15 -9.69
C SER A 325 -15.07 -30.04 -9.28
N ALA A 326 -13.89 -30.01 -9.89
CA ALA A 326 -12.89 -29.02 -9.54
C ALA A 326 -13.40 -27.60 -9.74
N ASN A 327 -13.12 -26.73 -8.77
CA ASN A 327 -13.45 -25.31 -8.83
C ASN A 327 -12.26 -24.53 -9.37
N LEU A 328 -12.48 -23.65 -10.33
CA LEU A 328 -11.47 -22.73 -10.83
C LEU A 328 -11.68 -21.33 -10.25
N ILE A 329 -10.63 -20.83 -9.63
CA ILE A 329 -10.49 -19.41 -9.27
C ILE A 329 -9.47 -18.79 -10.22
N TYR A 330 -9.93 -17.89 -11.08
CA TYR A 330 -9.10 -17.22 -12.07
C TYR A 330 -8.92 -15.74 -11.66
N ASN A 331 -7.69 -15.35 -11.36
CA ASN A 331 -7.34 -14.01 -10.96
C ASN A 331 -8.23 -13.47 -9.81
N GLY A 332 -8.47 -14.33 -8.81
CA GLY A 332 -9.23 -14.00 -7.60
C GLY A 332 -10.75 -14.11 -7.74
N SER A 333 -11.30 -14.45 -8.91
CA SER A 333 -12.73 -14.67 -9.09
C SER A 333 -13.04 -16.11 -9.47
N ALA A 334 -14.17 -16.62 -9.00
CA ALA A 334 -14.65 -17.93 -9.39
C ALA A 334 -15.01 -17.97 -10.89
N TYR A 335 -14.59 -19.04 -11.57
CA TYR A 335 -14.88 -19.26 -12.98
C TYR A 335 -15.48 -20.64 -13.19
N PRO A 336 -16.78 -20.84 -12.87
CA PRO A 336 -17.40 -22.18 -12.81
C PRO A 336 -17.50 -22.89 -14.17
N GLN A 337 -17.47 -22.16 -15.28
CA GLN A 337 -17.62 -22.73 -16.65
C GLN A 337 -16.32 -22.57 -17.44
N PHE A 338 -15.24 -23.14 -16.93
CA PHE A 338 -13.95 -23.11 -17.60
C PHE A 338 -13.78 -24.29 -18.58
N GLY A 339 -12.96 -24.08 -19.60
CA GLY A 339 -12.58 -25.08 -20.58
C GLY A 339 -11.09 -25.39 -20.60
N ASN A 340 -10.65 -26.19 -21.56
CA ASN A 340 -9.25 -26.58 -21.68
C ASN A 340 -8.31 -25.39 -21.87
N ASP A 341 -8.75 -24.35 -22.58
CA ASP A 341 -7.88 -23.23 -22.94
C ASP A 341 -7.67 -22.27 -21.77
N ASP A 342 -8.60 -22.21 -20.83
CA ASP A 342 -8.48 -21.38 -19.62
C ASP A 342 -7.35 -21.85 -18.68
N LEU A 343 -6.91 -23.10 -18.82
CA LEU A 343 -5.81 -23.67 -18.07
C LEU A 343 -4.44 -23.50 -18.76
N LYS A 344 -4.39 -22.88 -19.95
CA LYS A 344 -3.16 -22.74 -20.75
C LYS A 344 -2.56 -21.35 -20.63
N ILE A 345 -2.34 -20.90 -19.41
CA ILE A 345 -1.84 -19.56 -19.10
C ILE A 345 -0.49 -19.26 -19.75
N LYS A 346 -0.25 -17.99 -20.08
CA LYS A 346 1.01 -17.54 -20.68
C LYS A 346 2.02 -17.08 -19.63
N SER A 347 1.55 -16.46 -18.55
CA SER A 347 2.35 -15.90 -17.47
C SER A 347 1.79 -16.35 -16.12
N GLY A 348 2.54 -16.19 -15.06
CA GLY A 348 2.06 -16.48 -13.72
C GLY A 348 2.07 -17.95 -13.35
N PHE A 349 1.08 -18.38 -12.57
CA PHE A 349 1.11 -19.65 -11.87
C PHE A 349 -0.25 -20.33 -11.85
N ILE A 350 -0.23 -21.67 -11.87
CA ILE A 350 -1.37 -22.51 -11.50
C ILE A 350 -1.06 -23.17 -10.17
N THR A 351 -1.88 -22.90 -9.17
CA THR A 351 -1.84 -23.61 -7.89
C THR A 351 -2.97 -24.62 -7.86
N LEU A 352 -2.65 -25.88 -7.64
CA LEU A 352 -3.60 -26.98 -7.53
C LEU A 352 -3.66 -27.43 -6.07
N ILE A 353 -4.88 -27.59 -5.54
CA ILE A 353 -5.13 -28.00 -4.15
C ILE A 353 -5.99 -29.25 -4.14
N ASN A 354 -5.45 -30.35 -3.64
CA ASN A 354 -6.21 -31.52 -3.20
C ASN A 354 -6.43 -31.36 -1.70
N ASN A 355 -7.68 -31.17 -1.28
CA ASN A 355 -8.03 -30.84 0.10
C ASN A 355 -8.77 -31.97 0.84
N ASP A 356 -8.98 -33.13 0.21
CA ASP A 356 -9.63 -34.30 0.81
C ASP A 356 -8.73 -35.56 0.82
N GLY A 357 -7.65 -35.55 0.04
CA GLY A 357 -6.63 -36.62 0.04
C GLY A 357 -6.98 -37.79 -0.86
N ASP A 358 -7.89 -37.64 -1.81
CA ASP A 358 -8.32 -38.69 -2.75
C ASP A 358 -7.38 -38.88 -3.94
N GLY A 359 -6.39 -37.98 -4.12
CA GLY A 359 -5.40 -37.98 -5.20
C GLY A 359 -5.85 -37.23 -6.45
N TYR A 360 -6.97 -36.51 -6.39
CA TYR A 360 -7.43 -35.56 -7.40
C TYR A 360 -7.40 -34.15 -6.82
N TYR A 361 -7.15 -33.16 -7.66
CA TYR A 361 -7.12 -31.77 -7.23
C TYR A 361 -8.50 -31.13 -7.38
N ASP A 362 -9.01 -30.59 -6.25
CA ASP A 362 -10.36 -30.07 -6.11
C ASP A 362 -10.48 -28.59 -6.43
N VAL A 363 -9.38 -27.84 -6.27
CA VAL A 363 -9.33 -26.42 -6.50
C VAL A 363 -8.14 -26.07 -7.37
N ILE A 364 -8.41 -25.24 -8.35
CA ILE A 364 -7.44 -24.70 -9.31
C ILE A 364 -7.42 -23.19 -9.07
N VAL A 365 -6.31 -22.64 -8.66
CA VAL A 365 -6.12 -21.20 -8.54
C VAL A 365 -5.14 -20.75 -9.60
N ILE A 366 -5.60 -19.86 -10.47
CA ILE A 366 -4.78 -19.26 -11.53
C ILE A 366 -4.50 -17.80 -11.17
N GLU A 367 -3.22 -17.47 -11.19
CA GLU A 367 -2.73 -16.09 -11.17
C GLU A 367 -2.01 -15.84 -12.49
N GLU A 368 -2.74 -15.38 -13.49
CA GLU A 368 -2.17 -14.94 -14.78
C GLU A 368 -2.08 -13.42 -14.79
N TYR A 369 -0.87 -12.90 -14.92
CA TYR A 369 -0.63 -11.46 -14.88
C TYR A 369 -0.19 -10.91 -16.25
N LYS A 370 -0.49 -9.63 -16.45
CA LYS A 370 0.04 -8.80 -17.53
C LYS A 370 0.76 -7.61 -16.91
N ASP A 371 1.72 -7.07 -17.66
CA ASP A 371 2.55 -5.98 -17.17
C ASP A 371 2.48 -4.78 -18.11
N PHE A 372 2.65 -3.59 -17.56
CA PHE A 372 3.01 -2.39 -18.31
C PHE A 372 3.72 -1.36 -17.41
N LYS A 373 4.49 -0.48 -18.04
CA LYS A 373 5.00 0.72 -17.40
C LYS A 373 3.87 1.75 -17.28
N VAL A 374 3.70 2.34 -16.10
CA VAL A 374 2.73 3.41 -15.89
C VAL A 374 3.23 4.71 -16.51
N ASN A 375 2.38 5.35 -17.32
CA ASN A 375 2.59 6.70 -17.81
C ASN A 375 1.99 7.75 -16.87
N ALA A 376 0.77 7.47 -16.36
CA ALA A 376 0.08 8.36 -15.45
C ALA A 376 -0.94 7.58 -14.61
N TYR A 377 -1.21 8.07 -13.43
CA TYR A 377 -2.36 7.69 -12.62
C TYR A 377 -3.25 8.90 -12.38
N GLU A 378 -4.51 8.78 -12.79
CA GLU A 378 -5.53 9.83 -12.62
C GLU A 378 -6.33 9.53 -11.35
N THR A 379 -5.95 10.15 -10.24
CA THR A 379 -6.52 9.91 -8.90
C THR A 379 -8.02 10.18 -8.85
N ASP A 380 -8.49 11.23 -9.52
CA ASP A 380 -9.91 11.64 -9.49
C ASP A 380 -10.84 10.62 -10.14
N ASN A 381 -10.38 9.96 -11.19
CA ASN A 381 -11.13 8.96 -11.96
C ASN A 381 -10.65 7.53 -11.70
N ARG A 382 -9.66 7.35 -10.83
CA ARG A 382 -9.06 6.06 -10.48
C ARG A 382 -8.59 5.26 -11.70
N LYS A 383 -7.92 5.95 -12.67
CA LYS A 383 -7.46 5.33 -13.92
C LYS A 383 -5.94 5.27 -14.03
N ILE A 384 -5.44 4.09 -14.34
CA ILE A 384 -4.03 3.85 -14.60
C ILE A 384 -3.82 3.83 -16.11
N TYR A 385 -2.96 4.69 -16.63
CA TYR A 385 -2.61 4.77 -18.04
C TYR A 385 -1.24 4.12 -18.26
N GLY A 386 -1.22 3.03 -19.03
CA GLY A 386 0.00 2.33 -19.41
C GLY A 386 0.71 2.99 -20.59
N ALA A 387 2.03 2.83 -20.64
CA ALA A 387 2.85 3.27 -21.78
C ALA A 387 2.49 2.54 -23.10
N ASN A 388 1.93 1.36 -22.99
CA ASN A 388 1.45 0.55 -24.11
C ASN A 388 0.02 0.89 -24.57
N GLY A 389 -0.58 1.94 -24.01
CA GLY A 389 -1.95 2.36 -24.33
C GLY A 389 -3.05 1.62 -23.54
N LYS A 390 -2.70 0.65 -22.71
CA LYS A 390 -3.69 -0.01 -21.81
C LYS A 390 -4.19 1.01 -20.78
N ILE A 391 -5.47 0.98 -20.51
CA ILE A 391 -6.10 1.74 -19.44
C ILE A 391 -6.77 0.75 -18.50
N ILE A 392 -6.48 0.87 -17.21
CA ILE A 392 -7.20 0.16 -16.15
C ILE A 392 -8.02 1.19 -15.38
N ASP A 393 -9.33 1.03 -15.41
CA ASP A 393 -10.27 1.82 -14.61
C ASP A 393 -10.58 1.05 -13.32
N LEU A 394 -10.00 1.46 -12.21
CA LEU A 394 -10.17 0.78 -10.93
C LEU A 394 -11.59 0.91 -10.37
N SER A 395 -12.37 1.85 -10.89
CA SER A 395 -13.77 2.03 -10.47
C SER A 395 -14.70 0.95 -11.02
N GLU A 396 -14.26 0.19 -12.03
CA GLU A 396 -15.03 -0.93 -12.59
C GLU A 396 -14.99 -2.20 -11.73
N TYR A 397 -14.10 -2.26 -10.73
CA TYR A 397 -13.90 -3.45 -9.90
C TYR A 397 -14.53 -3.28 -8.53
N ASP A 398 -15.22 -4.32 -8.06
CA ASP A 398 -15.81 -4.36 -6.71
C ASP A 398 -14.72 -4.30 -5.63
N ASN A 399 -13.60 -4.99 -5.87
CA ASN A 399 -12.47 -5.06 -4.95
C ASN A 399 -11.16 -4.78 -5.69
N VAL A 400 -10.37 -3.89 -5.14
CA VAL A 400 -9.02 -3.55 -5.64
C VAL A 400 -8.01 -3.88 -4.56
N THR A 401 -7.06 -4.75 -4.88
CA THR A 401 -5.95 -5.10 -3.97
C THR A 401 -4.64 -4.67 -4.61
N ILE A 402 -3.87 -3.88 -3.89
CA ILE A 402 -2.59 -3.37 -4.37
C ILE A 402 -1.48 -3.82 -3.42
N TYR A 403 -0.42 -4.35 -3.99
CA TYR A 403 0.80 -4.72 -3.28
C TYR A 403 1.96 -3.86 -3.78
N ASP A 404 2.81 -3.42 -2.86
CA ASP A 404 4.03 -2.70 -3.18
C ASP A 404 5.17 -3.63 -3.65
N ASN A 405 6.35 -3.04 -3.84
CA ASN A 405 7.55 -3.74 -4.29
C ASN A 405 7.99 -4.87 -3.35
N ASP A 406 7.74 -4.73 -2.06
CA ASP A 406 8.08 -5.71 -1.02
C ASP A 406 6.96 -6.75 -0.80
N GLY A 407 5.84 -6.60 -1.50
CA GLY A 407 4.67 -7.46 -1.38
C GLY A 407 3.76 -7.13 -0.20
N ALA A 408 3.93 -5.97 0.42
CA ALA A 408 3.03 -5.48 1.45
C ALA A 408 1.81 -4.79 0.82
N LEU A 409 0.66 -4.85 1.51
CA LEU A 409 -0.54 -4.11 1.10
C LEU A 409 -0.26 -2.62 1.03
N SER A 410 -0.68 -2.00 -0.06
CA SER A 410 -0.45 -0.59 -0.33
C SER A 410 -1.73 0.10 -0.82
N GLY A 411 -1.71 1.42 -0.87
CA GLY A 411 -2.79 2.25 -1.41
C GLY A 411 -2.57 2.65 -2.86
N GLU A 412 -3.59 3.24 -3.46
CA GLU A 412 -3.54 3.77 -4.84
C GLU A 412 -2.53 4.93 -5.00
N ASP A 413 -2.15 5.57 -3.89
CA ASP A 413 -1.13 6.62 -3.83
C ASP A 413 0.29 6.12 -4.16
N SER A 414 0.51 4.82 -4.08
CA SER A 414 1.77 4.18 -4.51
C SER A 414 1.91 4.05 -6.03
N ILE A 415 0.80 4.20 -6.78
CA ILE A 415 0.81 4.17 -8.24
C ILE A 415 1.32 5.50 -8.77
N ASN A 416 2.47 5.50 -9.39
CA ASN A 416 3.08 6.71 -9.95
C ASN A 416 3.66 6.45 -11.33
N ALA A 417 3.97 7.51 -12.07
CA ALA A 417 4.63 7.40 -13.35
C ALA A 417 5.99 6.72 -13.18
N ASP A 418 6.36 5.88 -14.15
CA ASP A 418 7.60 5.08 -14.20
C ASP A 418 7.63 3.82 -13.33
N CYS A 419 6.68 3.57 -12.45
CA CYS A 419 6.56 2.24 -11.88
C CYS A 419 6.05 1.24 -12.95
N VAL A 420 6.30 -0.02 -12.72
CA VAL A 420 5.68 -1.13 -13.45
C VAL A 420 4.52 -1.66 -12.65
N VAL A 421 3.40 -1.86 -13.31
CA VAL A 421 2.24 -2.53 -12.77
C VAL A 421 2.14 -3.92 -13.39
N SER A 422 2.14 -4.95 -12.54
CA SER A 422 1.69 -6.30 -12.91
C SER A 422 0.27 -6.46 -12.37
N TYR A 423 -0.68 -6.80 -13.22
CA TYR A 423 -2.08 -6.89 -12.82
C TYR A 423 -2.71 -8.22 -13.22
N CYS A 424 -3.50 -8.76 -12.30
CA CYS A 424 -4.31 -9.97 -12.50
C CYS A 424 -5.76 -9.53 -12.70
N GLU A 425 -6.23 -9.60 -13.92
CA GLU A 425 -7.59 -9.19 -14.32
C GLU A 425 -8.51 -10.43 -14.39
N PRO A 426 -9.60 -10.49 -13.60
CA PRO A 426 -10.56 -11.57 -13.67
C PRO A 426 -11.53 -11.41 -14.85
N HIS A 427 -12.34 -12.43 -15.09
CA HIS A 427 -13.35 -12.40 -16.16
C HIS A 427 -14.57 -11.53 -15.82
N ASP A 428 -14.87 -11.32 -14.52
CA ASP A 428 -16.15 -10.76 -14.06
C ASP A 428 -16.06 -9.38 -13.37
N LYS A 429 -14.87 -8.75 -13.38
CA LYS A 429 -14.62 -7.47 -12.70
C LYS A 429 -14.86 -7.48 -11.15
N ASN A 430 -14.95 -8.65 -10.55
CA ASN A 430 -15.14 -8.78 -9.11
C ASN A 430 -13.94 -8.26 -8.30
N VAL A 431 -12.73 -8.66 -8.70
CA VAL A 431 -11.50 -8.26 -8.02
C VAL A 431 -10.40 -8.00 -9.03
N ILE A 432 -9.58 -6.99 -8.79
CA ILE A 432 -8.31 -6.81 -9.49
C ILE A 432 -7.17 -6.81 -8.47
N THR A 433 -6.13 -7.59 -8.75
CA THR A 433 -4.90 -7.58 -7.97
C THR A 433 -3.80 -6.89 -8.78
N ILE A 434 -3.15 -5.92 -8.15
CA ILE A 434 -2.10 -5.10 -8.73
C ILE A 434 -0.83 -5.25 -7.88
N TYR A 435 0.27 -5.52 -8.54
CA TYR A 435 1.61 -5.50 -7.95
C TYR A 435 2.39 -4.35 -8.55
N ILE A 436 2.90 -3.47 -7.71
CA ILE A 436 3.71 -2.33 -8.12
C ILE A 436 5.19 -2.71 -7.99
N SER A 437 5.96 -2.44 -9.03
CA SER A 437 7.41 -2.58 -8.99
C SER A 437 8.09 -1.27 -9.40
N THR A 438 9.05 -0.85 -8.61
CA THR A 438 9.97 0.25 -8.89
C THR A 438 11.38 -0.25 -9.24
N ASN A 439 11.54 -1.57 -9.40
CA ASN A 439 12.81 -2.20 -9.68
C ASN A 439 13.33 -1.81 -11.06
N THR A 440 14.54 -1.31 -11.08
CA THR A 440 15.23 -0.92 -12.31
C THR A 440 16.64 -1.49 -12.35
N VAL A 441 17.09 -1.81 -13.55
CA VAL A 441 18.49 -2.18 -13.82
C VAL A 441 19.02 -1.25 -14.90
N ARG A 442 20.17 -0.68 -14.64
CA ARG A 442 20.89 0.14 -15.62
C ARG A 442 22.23 -0.54 -15.97
N GLY A 443 22.46 -0.74 -17.23
CA GLY A 443 23.70 -1.36 -17.68
C GLY A 443 23.75 -1.65 -19.16
N LYS A 444 24.93 -2.10 -19.59
CA LYS A 444 25.17 -2.55 -20.98
C LYS A 444 24.72 -4.00 -21.11
N ILE A 445 24.15 -4.35 -22.25
CA ILE A 445 23.82 -5.75 -22.58
C ILE A 445 25.13 -6.48 -22.88
N GLU A 446 25.54 -7.36 -21.97
CA GLU A 446 26.76 -8.16 -22.03
C GLU A 446 26.63 -9.39 -22.92
N SER A 447 25.51 -10.08 -22.79
CA SER A 447 25.13 -11.22 -23.62
C SER A 447 23.61 -11.33 -23.74
N SER A 448 23.13 -12.03 -24.76
CA SER A 448 21.74 -12.34 -24.96
C SER A 448 21.57 -13.73 -25.54
N GLY A 449 20.43 -14.33 -25.27
CA GLY A 449 20.06 -15.64 -25.81
C GLY A 449 18.56 -15.84 -25.73
N THR A 450 18.12 -17.05 -26.11
CA THR A 450 16.73 -17.45 -26.03
C THR A 450 16.67 -18.86 -25.47
N ASP A 451 16.03 -19.00 -24.32
CA ASP A 451 15.59 -20.29 -23.81
C ASP A 451 14.12 -20.49 -24.24
N ILE A 452 13.18 -20.43 -23.29
CA ILE A 452 11.75 -20.36 -23.62
C ILE A 452 11.41 -18.95 -24.10
N ARG A 453 12.00 -17.93 -23.46
CA ARG A 453 11.89 -16.50 -23.78
C ARG A 453 13.26 -15.87 -23.98
N PRO A 454 13.36 -14.73 -24.67
CA PRO A 454 14.60 -13.96 -24.75
C PRO A 454 15.10 -13.57 -23.36
N TYR A 455 16.42 -13.70 -23.15
CA TYR A 455 17.08 -13.25 -21.94
C TYR A 455 18.30 -12.40 -22.26
N TYR A 456 18.70 -11.59 -21.27
CA TYR A 456 19.80 -10.65 -21.35
C TYR A 456 20.64 -10.71 -20.09
N GLN A 457 21.95 -10.65 -20.25
CA GLN A 457 22.89 -10.53 -19.14
C GLN A 457 23.31 -9.08 -18.99
N ILE A 458 23.18 -8.52 -17.78
CA ILE A 458 23.45 -7.12 -17.45
C ILE A 458 24.07 -7.11 -16.06
N ASN A 459 25.26 -6.50 -15.94
CA ASN A 459 26.03 -6.47 -14.67
C ASN A 459 26.25 -7.87 -14.07
N GLY A 460 26.44 -8.88 -14.93
CA GLY A 460 26.63 -10.27 -14.50
C GLY A 460 25.35 -11.06 -14.18
N GLU A 461 24.19 -10.41 -14.11
CA GLU A 461 22.90 -11.04 -13.79
C GLU A 461 22.03 -11.28 -15.02
N LYS A 462 21.22 -12.35 -14.99
CA LYS A 462 20.34 -12.75 -16.11
C LYS A 462 18.93 -12.24 -15.90
N TYR A 463 18.40 -11.52 -16.89
CA TYR A 463 17.03 -11.00 -16.92
C TYR A 463 16.28 -11.54 -18.14
N ILE A 464 15.01 -11.91 -17.97
CA ILE A 464 14.17 -12.53 -19.00
C ILE A 464 13.12 -11.50 -19.45
N ALA A 465 12.82 -11.43 -20.75
CA ALA A 465 11.74 -10.57 -21.26
C ALA A 465 10.37 -11.07 -20.78
N SER A 466 9.52 -10.19 -20.28
CA SER A 466 8.15 -10.54 -19.86
C SER A 466 7.28 -10.94 -21.07
N TYR A 467 6.25 -11.72 -20.85
CA TYR A 467 5.29 -12.04 -21.91
C TYR A 467 4.58 -10.80 -22.42
N SER A 468 4.28 -9.84 -21.54
CA SER A 468 3.64 -8.58 -21.93
C SER A 468 4.52 -7.76 -22.86
N LEU A 469 5.84 -7.68 -22.62
CA LEU A 469 6.76 -7.02 -23.55
C LEU A 469 6.77 -7.70 -24.91
N LEU A 470 6.79 -9.04 -24.95
CA LEU A 470 6.77 -9.79 -26.20
C LEU A 470 5.45 -9.58 -26.98
N GLU A 471 4.33 -9.56 -26.27
CA GLU A 471 3.00 -9.27 -26.86
C GLU A 471 2.92 -7.83 -27.39
N ASP A 472 3.46 -6.85 -26.66
CA ASP A 472 3.52 -5.45 -27.09
C ASP A 472 4.38 -5.30 -28.36
N ILE A 473 5.50 -6.03 -28.48
CA ILE A 473 6.33 -6.05 -29.70
C ILE A 473 5.59 -6.68 -30.87
N GLU A 474 4.92 -7.81 -30.66
CA GLU A 474 4.10 -8.49 -31.70
C GLU A 474 2.99 -7.57 -32.20
N ASN A 475 2.33 -6.86 -31.30
CA ASN A 475 1.28 -5.90 -31.57
C ASN A 475 1.81 -4.54 -32.10
N LYS A 476 3.13 -4.39 -32.26
CA LYS A 476 3.79 -3.17 -32.75
C LYS A 476 3.47 -1.93 -31.90
N VAL A 477 3.37 -2.10 -30.60
CA VAL A 477 3.21 -0.98 -29.65
C VAL A 477 4.43 -0.07 -29.77
N MET A 478 4.17 1.21 -29.85
CA MET A 478 5.25 2.21 -30.02
C MET A 478 6.19 2.21 -28.80
N GLY A 479 7.48 2.03 -29.06
CA GLY A 479 8.50 1.99 -28.02
C GLY A 479 8.75 0.62 -27.39
N ALA A 480 7.98 -0.42 -27.76
CA ALA A 480 8.24 -1.79 -27.34
C ALA A 480 9.31 -2.42 -28.24
N GLU A 481 10.51 -2.60 -27.69
CA GLU A 481 11.63 -3.24 -28.39
C GLU A 481 12.42 -4.12 -27.41
N LEU A 482 13.03 -5.18 -27.96
CA LEU A 482 14.01 -5.97 -27.22
C LEU A 482 15.35 -5.24 -27.12
N PRO A 483 16.05 -5.33 -25.98
CA PRO A 483 17.39 -4.77 -25.84
C PRO A 483 18.37 -5.32 -26.88
N LYS A 484 19.26 -4.46 -27.40
CA LYS A 484 20.28 -4.80 -28.40
C LYS A 484 21.63 -5.02 -27.74
N MET A 485 22.34 -6.04 -28.17
CA MET A 485 23.71 -6.33 -27.73
C MET A 485 24.60 -5.10 -27.81
N GLY A 486 25.38 -4.86 -26.76
CA GLY A 486 26.37 -3.80 -26.71
C GLY A 486 25.83 -2.41 -26.40
N SER A 487 24.50 -2.20 -26.43
CA SER A 487 23.88 -0.95 -26.01
C SER A 487 23.56 -0.98 -24.51
N SER A 488 23.52 0.19 -23.91
CA SER A 488 23.16 0.37 -22.49
C SER A 488 21.71 0.81 -22.34
N TYR A 489 21.03 0.22 -21.38
CA TYR A 489 19.60 0.46 -21.15
C TYR A 489 19.31 0.83 -19.70
N LEU A 490 18.26 1.60 -19.50
CA LEU A 490 17.47 1.61 -18.28
C LEU A 490 16.33 0.61 -18.48
N ILE A 491 16.41 -0.48 -17.76
CA ILE A 491 15.42 -1.56 -17.80
C ILE A 491 14.53 -1.46 -16.58
N ARG A 492 13.22 -1.52 -16.78
CA ARG A 492 12.25 -1.64 -15.71
C ARG A 492 11.77 -3.07 -15.63
N LEU A 493 11.74 -3.57 -14.40
CA LEU A 493 11.39 -4.93 -14.10
C LEU A 493 10.01 -4.98 -13.44
N ASN A 494 9.26 -6.04 -13.72
CA ASN A 494 8.07 -6.36 -12.94
C ASN A 494 8.45 -6.92 -11.56
N LYS A 495 7.45 -7.22 -10.74
CA LYS A 495 7.63 -7.83 -9.41
C LYS A 495 8.43 -9.15 -9.46
N TYR A 496 8.39 -9.86 -10.56
CA TYR A 496 9.04 -11.16 -10.73
C TYR A 496 10.45 -11.06 -11.32
N GLY A 497 10.94 -9.83 -11.52
CA GLY A 497 12.28 -9.57 -12.07
C GLY A 497 12.38 -9.70 -13.59
N GLU A 498 11.24 -9.70 -14.30
CA GLU A 498 11.20 -9.79 -15.76
C GLU A 498 11.22 -8.40 -16.40
N ILE A 499 11.83 -8.31 -17.59
CA ILE A 499 11.94 -7.05 -18.35
C ILE A 499 10.58 -6.67 -18.92
N VAL A 500 10.06 -5.52 -18.52
CA VAL A 500 8.80 -4.95 -19.06
C VAL A 500 9.09 -3.85 -20.06
N THR A 501 10.06 -2.98 -19.79
CA THR A 501 10.54 -1.97 -20.73
C THR A 501 12.05 -1.84 -20.69
N ALA A 502 12.63 -1.50 -21.85
CA ALA A 502 14.04 -1.22 -21.99
C ALA A 502 14.21 0.11 -22.74
N GLU A 503 14.61 1.16 -22.03
CA GLU A 503 14.89 2.46 -22.60
C GLU A 503 16.39 2.58 -22.83
N GLU A 504 16.80 2.68 -24.10
CA GLU A 504 18.22 2.81 -24.41
C GLU A 504 18.79 4.11 -23.81
N THR A 505 19.74 3.98 -22.88
CA THR A 505 20.32 5.12 -22.15
C THR A 505 21.31 5.91 -23.01
N TYR A 506 22.03 5.21 -23.88
CA TYR A 506 23.00 5.79 -24.79
C TYR A 506 22.75 5.34 -26.24
N GLY A 507 21.47 5.47 -26.70
CA GLY A 507 21.12 5.13 -28.07
C GLY A 507 21.72 6.12 -29.07
N THR A 508 21.95 5.66 -30.31
CA THR A 508 22.49 6.49 -31.42
C THR A 508 21.52 7.59 -31.90
N GLY A 509 20.32 7.65 -31.30
CA GLY A 509 19.32 8.68 -31.56
C GLY A 509 19.61 10.01 -30.86
N TRP A 510 18.94 11.08 -31.34
CA TRP A 510 18.96 12.36 -30.68
C TRP A 510 18.18 12.34 -29.36
N LYS A 511 18.83 12.82 -28.25
CA LYS A 511 18.20 12.99 -26.95
C LYS A 511 18.21 14.43 -26.52
N TYR A 512 17.16 14.88 -25.85
CA TYR A 512 17.15 16.16 -25.15
C TYR A 512 17.95 16.05 -23.86
N ALA A 513 18.73 17.08 -23.59
CA ALA A 513 19.47 17.24 -22.34
C ALA A 513 19.56 18.74 -22.03
N TYR A 514 19.82 19.08 -20.79
CA TYR A 514 20.09 20.45 -20.38
C TYR A 514 21.60 20.64 -20.22
N TYR A 515 22.19 21.53 -21.00
CA TYR A 515 23.59 21.87 -20.94
C TYR A 515 23.86 22.78 -19.74
N VAL A 516 24.75 22.31 -18.84
CA VAL A 516 25.12 22.99 -17.59
C VAL A 516 26.45 23.74 -17.78
N GLY A 517 27.41 23.08 -18.43
CA GLY A 517 28.74 23.65 -18.64
C GLY A 517 29.70 22.61 -19.22
N MET A 518 30.97 22.94 -19.21
CA MET A 518 32.05 22.08 -19.76
C MET A 518 33.35 22.27 -18.99
N TYR A 519 34.21 21.23 -19.04
CA TYR A 519 35.57 21.28 -18.49
C TYR A 519 36.51 20.40 -19.27
N THR A 520 37.81 20.56 -19.02
CA THR A 520 38.89 19.72 -19.59
C THR A 520 39.49 18.93 -18.44
N PRO A 521 39.50 17.59 -18.50
CA PRO A 521 40.16 16.77 -17.48
C PRO A 521 41.66 17.02 -17.48
N GLU A 522 42.31 17.06 -16.31
CA GLU A 522 43.74 17.23 -16.17
C GLU A 522 44.53 16.08 -16.83
N THR A 523 43.95 14.89 -16.80
CA THR A 523 44.53 13.67 -17.40
C THR A 523 44.42 13.61 -18.92
N GLU A 524 43.51 14.39 -19.53
CA GLU A 524 43.17 14.38 -20.95
C GLU A 524 43.00 15.81 -21.48
N PRO A 525 44.09 16.56 -21.67
CA PRO A 525 44.06 17.98 -21.99
C PRO A 525 43.46 18.30 -23.36
N ASP A 526 43.38 17.35 -24.25
CA ASP A 526 42.79 17.48 -25.61
C ASP A 526 41.31 17.09 -25.66
N THR A 527 40.74 16.64 -24.51
CA THR A 527 39.33 16.19 -24.39
C THR A 527 38.52 17.25 -23.69
N THR A 528 37.34 17.57 -24.23
CA THR A 528 36.34 18.40 -23.57
C THR A 528 35.26 17.47 -22.99
N VAL A 529 34.91 17.66 -21.73
CA VAL A 529 33.77 17.00 -21.10
C VAL A 529 32.62 17.99 -20.99
N ILE A 530 31.47 17.59 -21.50
CA ILE A 530 30.25 18.38 -21.43
C ILE A 530 29.38 17.88 -20.26
N ARG A 531 29.12 18.75 -19.29
CA ARG A 531 28.18 18.43 -18.20
C ARG A 531 26.75 18.70 -18.61
N LEU A 532 25.95 17.68 -18.55
CA LEU A 532 24.53 17.65 -18.93
C LEU A 532 23.66 17.29 -17.74
N MET A 533 22.44 17.80 -17.66
CA MET A 533 21.36 17.20 -16.92
C MET A 533 20.52 16.42 -17.91
N MET A 534 20.41 15.12 -17.71
CA MET A 534 19.62 14.25 -18.60
C MET A 534 18.13 14.27 -18.20
N THR A 535 17.25 13.81 -19.09
CA THR A 535 15.80 13.79 -18.85
C THR A 535 15.38 12.81 -17.74
N ASP A 536 16.25 11.94 -17.30
CA ASP A 536 16.06 11.05 -16.15
C ASP A 536 16.42 11.68 -14.79
N GLY A 537 16.80 12.96 -14.79
CA GLY A 537 17.17 13.71 -13.59
C GLY A 537 18.61 13.50 -13.12
N ASN A 538 19.44 12.74 -13.86
CA ASN A 538 20.82 12.51 -13.51
C ASN A 538 21.76 13.51 -14.22
N ALA A 539 22.74 14.02 -13.47
CA ALA A 539 23.85 14.72 -14.07
C ALA A 539 24.77 13.72 -14.79
N PHE A 540 25.17 14.07 -16.01
CA PHE A 540 25.98 13.21 -16.84
C PHE A 540 27.16 13.99 -17.45
N ASP A 541 28.37 13.49 -17.30
CA ASP A 541 29.57 14.01 -17.89
C ASP A 541 29.88 13.27 -19.20
N ALA A 542 29.49 13.87 -20.32
CA ALA A 542 29.70 13.33 -21.62
C ALA A 542 31.12 13.67 -22.10
N TYR A 543 31.99 12.69 -22.14
CA TYR A 543 33.29 12.80 -22.81
C TYR A 543 33.06 13.01 -24.31
N THR A 544 33.75 13.92 -24.92
CA THR A 544 33.58 14.16 -26.33
C THR A 544 34.53 13.27 -27.16
N ALA A 545 33.99 12.69 -28.22
CA ALA A 545 34.86 12.07 -29.24
C ALA A 545 35.85 13.08 -29.77
N LYS A 546 36.99 12.62 -30.32
CA LYS A 546 38.04 13.53 -30.89
C LYS A 546 37.51 14.57 -31.87
N LYS A 547 36.42 14.23 -32.55
CA LYS A 547 35.65 15.13 -33.43
C LYS A 547 34.18 15.00 -33.11
N VAL A 548 33.54 16.12 -32.86
CA VAL A 548 32.11 16.23 -32.53
C VAL A 548 31.40 17.05 -33.60
N SER A 549 30.22 16.62 -34.01
CA SER A 549 29.38 17.42 -34.92
C SER A 549 28.52 18.36 -34.10
N VAL A 550 28.69 19.67 -34.25
CA VAL A 550 27.86 20.69 -33.61
C VAL A 550 27.04 21.41 -34.69
N ASN A 551 25.71 21.28 -34.61
CA ASN A 551 24.78 21.78 -35.65
C ASN A 551 25.20 21.37 -37.07
N GLY A 552 25.60 20.10 -37.25
CA GLY A 552 26.03 19.55 -38.54
C GLY A 552 27.48 19.87 -38.95
N LYS A 553 28.18 20.75 -38.19
CA LYS A 553 29.55 21.12 -38.48
C LYS A 553 30.54 20.33 -37.57
N THR A 554 31.45 19.58 -38.16
CA THR A 554 32.46 18.83 -37.41
C THR A 554 33.49 19.76 -36.78
N THR A 555 33.70 19.62 -35.49
CA THR A 555 34.61 20.42 -34.66
C THR A 555 35.51 19.48 -33.85
N ALA A 556 36.77 19.83 -33.65
CA ALA A 556 37.66 19.13 -32.77
C ALA A 556 37.23 19.34 -31.30
N SER A 557 37.34 18.32 -30.44
CA SER A 557 36.92 18.35 -29.02
C SER A 557 37.45 19.60 -28.30
N GLU A 558 38.74 19.87 -28.40
CA GLU A 558 39.43 20.99 -27.74
C GLU A 558 38.90 22.39 -28.14
N LYS A 559 38.23 22.50 -29.31
CA LYS A 559 37.69 23.76 -29.81
C LYS A 559 36.31 24.08 -29.28
N LEU A 560 35.59 23.11 -28.65
CA LEU A 560 34.27 23.31 -28.08
C LEU A 560 34.30 24.38 -26.97
N LYS A 561 35.40 24.47 -26.21
CA LYS A 561 35.56 25.48 -25.15
C LYS A 561 35.47 26.93 -25.61
N ASN A 562 35.63 27.15 -26.90
CA ASN A 562 35.56 28.47 -27.52
C ASN A 562 34.26 28.69 -28.32
N ASP A 563 33.29 27.77 -28.25
CA ASP A 563 32.01 27.94 -28.92
C ASP A 563 31.15 28.97 -28.19
N LEU A 564 30.94 30.12 -28.82
CA LEU A 564 30.21 31.23 -28.26
C LEU A 564 28.69 30.96 -28.05
N ARG A 565 28.21 29.87 -28.57
CA ARG A 565 26.84 29.37 -28.30
C ARG A 565 26.74 28.61 -26.97
N LEU A 566 27.86 28.13 -26.41
CA LEU A 566 27.96 27.38 -25.19
C LEU A 566 28.63 28.15 -24.06
N ARG A 567 29.48 29.13 -24.41
CA ARG A 567 30.24 29.92 -23.45
C ARG A 567 30.34 31.36 -23.96
N ASP A 568 30.09 32.32 -23.11
CA ASP A 568 30.23 33.74 -23.48
C ASP A 568 31.72 34.19 -23.49
N ALA A 569 31.96 35.42 -23.97
CA ALA A 569 33.31 35.97 -24.07
C ALA A 569 34.00 36.12 -22.68
N ASN A 570 33.26 36.18 -21.58
CA ASN A 570 33.78 36.30 -20.22
C ASN A 570 34.02 34.94 -19.55
N GLY A 571 33.72 33.88 -20.27
CA GLY A 571 33.90 32.53 -19.78
C GLY A 571 32.73 31.91 -19.00
N GLY A 572 31.58 32.58 -18.94
CA GLY A 572 30.34 32.05 -18.35
C GLY A 572 29.63 31.07 -19.28
N TYR A 573 29.06 30.02 -18.72
CA TYR A 573 28.30 29.05 -19.52
C TYR A 573 26.94 29.60 -19.92
N ILE A 574 26.55 29.31 -21.17
CA ILE A 574 25.21 29.60 -21.68
C ILE A 574 24.35 28.38 -21.51
N ARG A 575 23.75 28.23 -20.31
CA ARG A 575 22.87 27.15 -19.98
C ARG A 575 21.65 27.14 -20.88
N GLN A 576 21.35 25.99 -21.48
CA GLN A 576 20.27 25.84 -22.44
C GLN A 576 19.88 24.37 -22.65
N ILE A 577 18.71 24.13 -23.20
CA ILE A 577 18.37 22.80 -23.71
C ILE A 577 19.19 22.55 -24.98
N VAL A 578 19.66 21.36 -25.12
CA VAL A 578 20.42 20.85 -26.27
C VAL A 578 19.88 19.49 -26.70
N ARG A 579 20.16 19.12 -27.93
CA ARG A 579 20.01 17.71 -28.34
C ARG A 579 21.39 17.11 -28.50
N VAL A 580 21.56 15.92 -27.96
CA VAL A 580 22.84 15.21 -27.98
C VAL A 580 22.69 13.83 -28.62
N ARG A 581 23.74 13.38 -29.26
CA ARG A 581 23.88 12.00 -29.74
C ARG A 581 25.15 11.43 -29.14
N LEU A 582 24.98 10.32 -28.44
CA LEU A 582 26.09 9.59 -27.80
C LEU A 582 26.37 8.31 -28.59
N ASN A 583 27.61 7.82 -28.49
CA ASN A 583 27.97 6.47 -28.98
C ASN A 583 27.62 5.41 -27.93
N GLY A 584 27.89 4.13 -28.23
CA GLY A 584 27.61 3.00 -27.31
C GLY A 584 28.41 3.08 -26.00
N ASP A 585 29.51 3.84 -25.96
CA ASP A 585 30.36 4.02 -24.77
C ASP A 585 29.94 5.25 -23.95
N GLY A 586 28.96 6.02 -24.42
CA GLY A 586 28.47 7.24 -23.78
C GLY A 586 29.20 8.51 -24.20
N ASP A 587 30.12 8.46 -25.19
CA ASP A 587 30.81 9.64 -25.67
C ASP A 587 29.95 10.48 -26.60
N LEU A 588 30.05 11.79 -26.45
CA LEU A 588 29.34 12.75 -27.26
C LEU A 588 29.93 12.78 -28.70
N THR A 589 29.12 12.35 -29.66
CA THR A 589 29.47 12.34 -31.09
C THR A 589 28.84 13.51 -31.87
N ALA A 590 27.68 13.95 -31.44
CA ALA A 590 27.00 15.10 -32.05
C ALA A 590 26.17 15.88 -31.02
N MET A 591 26.03 17.18 -31.26
CA MET A 591 25.25 18.08 -30.43
C MET A 591 24.52 19.12 -31.31
N GLN A 592 23.29 19.41 -30.97
CA GLN A 592 22.55 20.55 -31.54
C GLN A 592 22.33 21.55 -30.41
N VAL A 593 22.73 22.77 -30.66
CA VAL A 593 22.67 23.93 -29.75
C VAL A 593 21.91 25.08 -30.39
N SER A 594 21.15 25.83 -29.59
CA SER A 594 20.53 27.07 -30.04
C SER A 594 21.57 28.15 -30.18
N ASP A 595 21.36 29.06 -31.12
CA ASP A 595 22.20 30.28 -31.26
C ASP A 595 21.76 31.40 -30.27
N GLY A 596 20.72 31.12 -29.47
CA GLY A 596 20.18 32.08 -28.50
C GLY A 596 19.18 33.07 -29.06
N THR A 597 18.94 33.06 -30.36
CA THR A 597 17.94 33.93 -30.98
C THR A 597 16.56 33.30 -30.88
N GLU A 598 15.54 34.13 -30.65
CA GLU A 598 14.14 33.69 -30.69
C GLU A 598 13.63 33.68 -32.12
N ASN A 599 12.82 32.70 -32.44
CA ASN A 599 12.14 32.64 -33.73
C ASN A 599 10.97 33.63 -33.75
N GLU A 600 10.93 34.53 -34.67
CA GLU A 600 9.87 35.54 -34.79
C GLU A 600 8.47 34.93 -35.01
N TYR A 601 8.40 33.74 -35.56
CA TYR A 601 7.15 33.02 -35.78
C TYR A 601 6.71 32.19 -34.57
N GLY A 602 7.58 32.04 -33.57
CA GLY A 602 7.32 31.24 -32.38
C GLY A 602 7.36 29.71 -32.60
N TYR A 603 7.84 29.22 -33.76
CA TYR A 603 8.05 27.81 -34.05
C TYR A 603 9.41 27.59 -34.71
N THR A 604 9.91 26.38 -34.67
CA THR A 604 11.24 25.99 -35.15
C THR A 604 11.27 25.92 -36.68
N LEU A 605 12.24 26.62 -37.30
CA LEU A 605 12.53 26.57 -38.72
C LEU A 605 13.82 25.77 -38.92
N GLY A 606 13.76 24.46 -38.94
CA GLY A 606 14.93 23.61 -39.09
C GLY A 606 15.05 22.54 -38.03
N ASP A 607 16.26 21.98 -37.85
CA ASP A 607 16.46 20.78 -37.03
C ASP A 607 16.32 21.02 -35.51
N PHE A 608 16.77 22.19 -35.01
CA PHE A 608 16.72 22.53 -33.57
C PHE A 608 16.94 24.03 -33.34
N SER A 609 16.04 24.69 -32.60
CA SER A 609 16.23 26.06 -32.15
C SER A 609 15.39 26.39 -30.91
N LYS A 610 15.72 27.50 -30.25
CA LYS A 610 14.86 28.13 -29.27
C LYS A 610 13.67 28.75 -30.01
N SER A 611 12.46 28.34 -29.67
CA SER A 611 11.23 28.78 -30.31
C SER A 611 10.72 30.11 -29.74
N GLY A 612 11.10 30.42 -28.51
CA GLY A 612 10.77 31.70 -27.87
C GLY A 612 10.86 31.63 -26.36
N SER A 613 10.64 32.78 -25.73
CA SER A 613 10.64 32.97 -24.29
C SER A 613 9.34 33.60 -23.82
N VAL A 614 8.98 33.31 -22.56
CA VAL A 614 7.86 33.95 -21.86
C VAL A 614 8.31 34.28 -20.44
N SER A 615 8.12 35.51 -20.01
CA SER A 615 8.55 35.97 -18.69
C SER A 615 7.79 35.30 -17.56
N SER A 616 6.51 35.01 -17.77
CA SER A 616 5.67 34.24 -16.83
C SER A 616 4.47 33.65 -17.56
N ALA A 617 4.13 32.40 -17.27
CA ALA A 617 2.96 31.74 -17.83
C ALA A 617 2.34 30.77 -16.84
N ARG A 618 0.99 30.71 -16.87
CA ARG A 618 0.23 29.72 -16.10
C ARG A 618 0.20 28.37 -16.83
N TRP A 619 0.38 27.28 -16.09
CA TRP A 619 0.09 25.94 -16.58
C TRP A 619 -1.39 25.62 -16.44
N TYR A 620 -2.05 25.26 -17.52
CA TYR A 620 -3.49 24.98 -17.55
C TYR A 620 -3.85 23.49 -17.39
N GLY A 621 -2.88 22.69 -16.99
CA GLY A 621 -3.06 21.28 -16.69
C GLY A 621 -2.72 20.34 -17.85
N ASN A 622 -2.61 19.06 -17.52
CA ASN A 622 -2.16 18.00 -18.44
C ASN A 622 -3.11 17.75 -19.61
N ASN A 623 -4.40 18.04 -19.44
CA ASN A 623 -5.39 17.87 -20.51
C ASN A 623 -5.26 18.94 -21.61
N THR A 624 -4.96 20.18 -21.24
CA THR A 624 -4.81 21.29 -22.19
C THR A 624 -3.38 21.47 -22.65
N ARG A 625 -2.42 21.16 -21.79
CA ARG A 625 -0.97 21.30 -21.99
C ARG A 625 -0.52 22.69 -22.44
N VAL A 626 -1.28 23.72 -22.08
CA VAL A 626 -1.01 25.12 -22.46
C VAL A 626 -0.14 25.81 -21.40
N MET A 627 0.91 26.50 -21.86
CA MET A 627 1.75 27.38 -21.06
C MET A 627 2.07 28.64 -21.87
N GLY A 628 1.43 29.75 -21.53
CA GLY A 628 1.48 30.98 -22.36
C GLY A 628 0.82 30.77 -23.72
N LYS A 629 1.54 31.05 -24.80
CA LYS A 629 1.08 30.80 -26.19
C LYS A 629 1.48 29.41 -26.72
N TYR A 630 2.27 28.62 -25.94
CA TYR A 630 2.79 27.35 -26.37
C TYR A 630 1.96 26.19 -25.78
N LEU A 631 1.90 25.10 -26.53
CA LEU A 631 1.59 23.78 -26.03
C LEU A 631 2.89 23.11 -25.58
N ILE A 632 2.86 22.32 -24.54
CA ILE A 632 3.99 21.44 -24.14
C ILE A 632 3.61 20.02 -24.53
N ASP A 633 4.43 19.38 -25.33
CA ASP A 633 4.20 17.98 -25.71
C ASP A 633 4.14 17.11 -24.48
N ALA A 634 3.33 16.05 -24.51
CA ALA A 634 3.21 15.13 -23.37
C ALA A 634 4.54 14.46 -22.99
N SER A 635 5.40 14.24 -24.00
CA SER A 635 6.74 13.67 -23.85
C SER A 635 7.85 14.72 -23.78
N ALA A 636 7.51 16.01 -23.62
CA ALA A 636 8.50 17.08 -23.64
C ALA A 636 9.50 16.95 -22.49
N ALA A 637 10.76 17.23 -22.80
CA ALA A 637 11.81 17.38 -21.79
C ALA A 637 11.64 18.73 -21.07
N VAL A 638 11.31 18.70 -19.78
CA VAL A 638 11.11 19.91 -18.97
C VAL A 638 12.19 20.00 -17.91
N PHE A 639 12.81 21.18 -17.77
CA PHE A 639 13.83 21.42 -16.76
C PHE A 639 13.51 22.66 -15.92
N GLU A 640 13.88 22.60 -14.65
CA GLU A 640 13.91 23.75 -13.72
C GLU A 640 15.37 24.09 -13.45
N ASP A 641 15.78 25.33 -13.75
CA ASP A 641 17.08 25.85 -13.37
C ASP A 641 16.97 27.30 -12.92
N PRO A 642 17.06 27.56 -11.60
CA PRO A 642 17.00 28.93 -11.06
C PRO A 642 18.08 29.86 -11.61
N ASP A 643 19.18 29.30 -12.05
CA ASP A 643 20.34 30.04 -12.54
C ASP A 643 20.46 30.05 -14.08
N LYS A 644 19.41 29.65 -14.80
CA LYS A 644 19.48 29.49 -16.27
C LYS A 644 19.96 30.75 -17.04
N ASP A 645 19.64 31.91 -16.51
CA ASP A 645 19.99 33.21 -17.13
C ASP A 645 21.31 33.79 -16.57
N ASN A 646 21.85 33.17 -15.50
CA ASN A 646 23.12 33.56 -14.90
C ASN A 646 24.28 33.01 -15.72
N ARG A 647 25.17 33.89 -16.19
CA ARG A 647 26.39 33.53 -16.90
C ARG A 647 27.46 33.10 -15.88
N THR A 648 27.32 31.92 -15.34
CA THR A 648 28.18 31.33 -14.30
C THR A 648 29.20 30.37 -14.92
N SER A 649 30.37 30.23 -14.30
CA SER A 649 31.31 29.14 -14.58
C SER A 649 31.09 27.92 -13.70
N SER A 650 30.06 27.90 -12.89
CA SER A 650 29.70 26.77 -12.00
C SER A 650 29.14 25.58 -12.77
N LEU A 651 29.63 24.40 -12.43
CA LEU A 651 29.16 23.12 -12.92
C LEU A 651 28.18 22.44 -11.96
N ASN A 652 27.71 23.15 -10.91
CA ASN A 652 26.79 22.61 -9.92
C ASN A 652 25.42 22.32 -10.55
N THR A 653 24.88 21.14 -10.26
CA THR A 653 23.59 20.63 -10.77
C THR A 653 22.56 20.43 -9.67
N GLU A 654 22.87 20.69 -8.39
CA GLU A 654 21.99 20.42 -7.25
C GLU A 654 20.63 21.11 -7.31
N ASN A 655 20.60 22.32 -7.90
CA ASN A 655 19.38 23.09 -8.04
C ASN A 655 18.66 22.86 -9.38
N ILE A 656 19.23 22.03 -10.25
CA ILE A 656 18.64 21.71 -11.56
C ILE A 656 17.77 20.47 -11.42
N LYS A 657 16.53 20.55 -11.91
CA LYS A 657 15.62 19.40 -11.90
C LYS A 657 15.16 19.09 -13.32
N SER A 658 15.08 17.82 -13.63
CA SER A 658 14.34 17.33 -14.77
C SER A 658 12.95 16.91 -14.32
N LEU A 659 11.94 17.27 -15.08
CA LEU A 659 10.54 17.00 -14.79
C LEU A 659 9.84 16.44 -16.03
N LYS A 660 8.82 15.65 -15.79
CA LYS A 660 7.87 15.30 -16.85
C LYS A 660 6.81 16.38 -16.97
N THR A 661 6.19 16.50 -18.12
CA THR A 661 5.05 17.40 -18.33
C THR A 661 3.93 17.14 -17.31
N SER A 662 3.73 15.87 -16.91
CA SER A 662 2.74 15.45 -15.90
C SER A 662 3.03 15.95 -14.48
N GLU A 663 4.27 16.33 -14.17
CA GLU A 663 4.69 16.85 -12.87
C GLU A 663 4.49 18.38 -12.76
N LEU A 664 4.18 19.03 -13.87
CA LEU A 664 3.79 20.43 -13.85
C LEU A 664 2.43 20.57 -13.16
N LYS A 665 2.35 21.48 -12.19
CA LYS A 665 1.17 21.66 -11.35
C LYS A 665 0.15 22.60 -12.01
N GLU A 666 -1.07 22.09 -12.19
CA GLU A 666 -2.17 22.88 -12.76
C GLU A 666 -2.45 24.14 -11.93
N GLY A 667 -2.67 25.25 -12.63
CA GLY A 667 -2.93 26.56 -12.03
C GLY A 667 -1.68 27.33 -11.58
N MET A 668 -0.51 26.70 -11.58
CA MET A 668 0.74 27.32 -11.17
C MET A 668 1.30 28.24 -12.27
N PHE A 669 1.94 29.32 -11.85
CA PHE A 669 2.75 30.18 -12.72
C PHE A 669 4.21 29.78 -12.69
N TYR A 670 4.82 29.76 -13.84
CA TYR A 670 6.22 29.48 -14.08
C TYR A 670 6.87 30.72 -14.68
N SER A 671 8.08 31.07 -14.25
CA SER A 671 8.76 32.34 -14.63
C SER A 671 9.98 32.06 -15.50
N ASN A 672 10.28 32.99 -16.37
CA ASN A 672 11.43 32.97 -17.31
C ASN A 672 11.54 31.63 -18.07
N ILE A 673 10.49 31.33 -18.83
CA ILE A 673 10.37 30.07 -19.55
C ILE A 673 10.93 30.21 -20.95
N ASP A 674 11.83 29.31 -21.32
CA ASP A 674 12.29 29.14 -22.69
C ASP A 674 11.72 27.86 -23.30
N PHE A 675 11.15 27.99 -24.50
CA PHE A 675 10.59 26.87 -25.26
C PHE A 675 11.51 26.54 -26.42
N TYR A 676 11.66 25.25 -26.67
CA TYR A 676 12.55 24.72 -27.70
C TYR A 676 11.81 23.77 -28.63
N ASN A 677 12.21 23.83 -29.90
CA ASN A 677 11.80 22.91 -30.94
C ASN A 677 10.26 22.79 -31.08
N ALA A 678 9.56 23.92 -31.01
CA ALA A 678 8.12 23.94 -31.25
C ALA A 678 7.81 23.78 -32.74
N ASP A 679 6.77 23.04 -33.05
CA ASP A 679 6.26 22.88 -34.42
C ASP A 679 5.34 24.07 -34.83
N ALA A 680 4.80 24.02 -36.02
CA ALA A 680 3.90 25.06 -36.57
C ALA A 680 2.60 25.23 -35.77
N THR A 681 2.23 24.29 -34.92
CA THR A 681 1.09 24.35 -33.98
C THR A 681 1.50 24.92 -32.62
N LEU A 682 2.75 25.37 -32.48
CA LEU A 682 3.38 25.81 -31.23
C LEU A 682 3.47 24.70 -30.15
N ASN A 683 3.47 23.44 -30.55
CA ASN A 683 3.69 22.30 -29.66
C ASN A 683 5.19 22.13 -29.41
N SER A 684 5.67 22.52 -28.24
CA SER A 684 7.08 22.54 -27.86
C SER A 684 7.52 21.16 -27.36
N GLN A 685 8.67 20.68 -27.87
CA GLN A 685 9.27 19.39 -27.52
C GLN A 685 10.15 19.49 -26.26
N ALA A 686 10.54 20.69 -25.84
CA ALA A 686 11.28 20.88 -24.61
C ALA A 686 11.10 22.31 -24.06
N ALA A 687 11.17 22.43 -22.73
CA ALA A 687 11.07 23.72 -22.04
C ALA A 687 12.01 23.76 -20.83
N VAL A 688 12.55 24.95 -20.52
CA VAL A 688 13.24 25.22 -19.27
C VAL A 688 12.70 26.51 -18.65
N TYR A 689 12.48 26.48 -17.32
CA TYR A 689 12.03 27.63 -16.56
C TYR A 689 12.97 27.93 -15.39
N ALA A 690 13.05 29.21 -14.97
CA ALA A 690 13.94 29.60 -13.89
C ALA A 690 13.34 29.34 -12.50
N SER A 691 12.07 29.66 -12.33
CA SER A 691 11.38 29.45 -11.06
C SER A 691 9.90 29.20 -11.29
N ARG A 692 9.33 28.52 -10.34
CA ARG A 692 7.87 28.47 -10.18
C ARG A 692 7.48 29.46 -9.10
N ASP A 693 6.47 30.24 -9.37
CA ASP A 693 5.85 31.08 -8.35
C ASP A 693 5.30 30.18 -7.24
N ARG A 694 5.23 30.70 -6.03
CA ARG A 694 4.83 29.91 -4.85
C ARG A 694 3.58 29.10 -5.15
N PHE A 695 3.70 27.80 -4.94
CA PHE A 695 2.58 26.88 -5.07
C PHE A 695 1.62 27.09 -3.91
N TYR A 696 0.41 27.49 -4.25
CA TYR A 696 -0.67 27.50 -3.29
C TYR A 696 -1.46 26.19 -3.43
N ASP A 697 -1.28 25.29 -2.48
CA ASP A 697 -2.18 24.16 -2.36
C ASP A 697 -3.52 24.68 -1.83
N THR A 698 -4.53 24.71 -2.70
CA THR A 698 -5.85 25.22 -2.33
C THR A 698 -6.62 24.17 -1.57
N LYS A 699 -6.94 24.44 -0.32
CA LYS A 699 -7.77 23.60 0.54
C LYS A 699 -9.12 24.26 0.83
N ILE A 700 -10.14 23.41 0.97
CA ILE A 700 -11.44 23.83 1.53
C ILE A 700 -11.44 23.32 2.97
N VAL A 701 -11.56 24.21 3.93
CA VAL A 701 -11.47 23.87 5.35
C VAL A 701 -12.76 24.28 6.05
N THR A 702 -13.38 23.31 6.74
CA THR A 702 -14.44 23.61 7.71
C THR A 702 -13.79 23.89 9.06
N ILE A 703 -13.92 25.12 9.55
CA ILE A 703 -13.22 25.62 10.72
C ILE A 703 -13.77 24.99 12.01
N ARG A 704 -12.89 24.35 12.76
CA ARG A 704 -13.15 23.85 14.12
C ARG A 704 -12.75 24.89 15.18
N ASN A 705 -11.61 25.53 14.97
CA ASN A 705 -11.05 26.49 15.91
C ASN A 705 -10.17 27.50 15.17
N VAL A 706 -10.17 28.72 15.70
CA VAL A 706 -9.21 29.78 15.34
C VAL A 706 -8.48 30.15 16.64
N SER A 707 -7.16 30.10 16.62
CA SER A 707 -6.32 30.43 17.79
C SER A 707 -5.20 31.40 17.39
N GLU A 708 -4.67 32.09 18.36
CA GLU A 708 -3.48 32.93 18.22
C GLU A 708 -2.27 32.18 18.77
N TYR A 709 -1.11 32.42 18.18
CA TYR A 709 0.17 31.88 18.63
C TYR A 709 1.28 32.91 18.38
N ALA A 710 2.31 32.89 19.23
CA ALA A 710 3.53 33.64 18.98
C ALA A 710 4.44 32.82 18.06
N ASP A 711 4.92 33.41 16.96
CA ASP A 711 5.96 32.79 16.17
C ASP A 711 7.36 33.07 16.75
N GLY A 712 8.40 32.56 16.11
CA GLY A 712 9.78 32.66 16.63
C GLY A 712 10.34 34.09 16.73
N ASP A 713 9.64 35.09 16.17
CA ASP A 713 9.99 36.51 16.21
C ASP A 713 9.09 37.31 17.17
N ASP A 714 8.36 36.64 18.06
CA ASP A 714 7.39 37.20 19.02
C ASP A 714 6.19 37.93 18.37
N GLU A 715 5.96 37.73 17.07
CA GLU A 715 4.76 38.24 16.40
C GLU A 715 3.56 37.36 16.73
N ILE A 716 2.42 37.98 17.08
CA ILE A 716 1.17 37.24 17.29
C ILE A 716 0.50 37.01 15.94
N LYS A 717 0.36 35.74 15.59
CA LYS A 717 -0.27 35.29 14.33
C LYS A 717 -1.44 34.36 14.63
N LYS A 718 -2.35 34.25 13.65
CA LYS A 718 -3.48 33.33 13.76
C LYS A 718 -3.16 31.98 13.17
N LYS A 719 -3.82 30.99 13.71
CA LYS A 719 -3.81 29.61 13.27
C LYS A 719 -5.23 29.08 13.22
N ILE A 720 -5.57 28.39 12.14
CA ILE A 720 -6.84 27.67 12.01
C ILE A 720 -6.63 26.17 12.19
N ALA A 721 -7.61 25.54 12.80
CA ALA A 721 -7.73 24.09 12.85
C ALA A 721 -9.11 23.69 12.35
N GLY A 722 -9.21 22.63 11.57
CA GLY A 722 -10.47 22.19 10.99
C GLY A 722 -10.39 20.84 10.28
N ILE A 723 -11.35 20.59 9.43
CA ILE A 723 -11.40 19.39 8.58
C ILE A 723 -11.37 19.83 7.12
N SER A 724 -10.54 19.15 6.33
CA SER A 724 -10.43 19.32 4.88
C SER A 724 -10.29 17.93 4.24
N TYR A 725 -11.13 17.64 3.26
CA TYR A 725 -11.13 16.35 2.57
C TYR A 725 -11.17 15.14 3.52
N GLY A 726 -11.99 15.23 4.58
CA GLY A 726 -12.12 14.19 5.60
C GLY A 726 -10.92 14.02 6.54
N SER A 727 -9.89 14.87 6.43
CA SER A 727 -8.70 14.86 7.29
C SER A 727 -8.64 16.07 8.20
N GLU A 728 -8.13 15.89 9.41
CA GLU A 728 -7.84 17.00 10.31
C GLU A 728 -6.65 17.78 9.78
N VAL A 729 -6.78 19.11 9.75
CA VAL A 729 -5.75 20.02 9.26
C VAL A 729 -5.56 21.17 10.23
N GLU A 730 -4.33 21.69 10.23
CA GLU A 730 -3.96 22.87 10.98
C GLU A 730 -3.02 23.74 10.15
N TYR A 731 -3.35 25.03 9.99
CA TYR A 731 -2.56 25.94 9.17
C TYR A 731 -2.34 27.25 9.93
N PRO A 732 -1.07 27.61 10.25
CA PRO A 732 -0.71 28.94 10.68
C PRO A 732 -0.75 29.92 9.50
N GLU A 733 -1.05 31.19 9.71
CA GLU A 733 -0.88 32.23 8.67
C GLU A 733 0.61 32.51 8.42
N ASP A 734 0.93 32.84 7.17
CA ASP A 734 2.29 33.20 6.76
C ASP A 734 2.64 34.61 7.27
N LYS A 735 1.68 35.52 7.20
CA LYS A 735 1.77 36.90 7.69
C LYS A 735 0.44 37.30 8.35
N ASP A 736 0.46 38.32 9.21
CA ASP A 736 -0.74 38.83 9.84
C ASP A 736 -1.81 39.27 8.81
N GLY A 737 -3.06 38.98 9.13
CA GLY A 737 -4.23 39.38 8.33
C GLY A 737 -4.51 38.51 7.10
N VAL A 738 -3.90 37.31 6.99
CA VAL A 738 -4.26 36.33 5.96
C VAL A 738 -5.67 35.80 6.19
N PHE A 739 -6.01 35.52 7.45
CA PHE A 739 -7.35 35.06 7.79
C PHE A 739 -8.33 36.22 8.00
N PRO A 740 -9.57 36.13 7.48
CA PRO A 740 -10.63 37.07 7.83
C PRO A 740 -10.76 37.26 9.35
N ALA A 741 -10.95 38.52 9.79
CA ALA A 741 -11.00 38.86 11.20
C ALA A 741 -12.17 38.20 11.96
N ASP A 742 -13.26 37.91 11.26
CA ASP A 742 -14.54 37.38 11.77
C ASP A 742 -14.67 35.85 11.61
N LEU A 743 -13.57 35.13 11.42
CA LEU A 743 -13.63 33.67 11.33
C LEU A 743 -14.05 33.03 12.66
N LYS A 744 -14.92 32.04 12.54
CA LYS A 744 -15.46 31.28 13.70
C LYS A 744 -15.70 29.81 13.35
N THR A 745 -15.92 29.00 14.38
CA THR A 745 -16.27 27.57 14.24
C THR A 745 -17.52 27.44 13.33
N GLY A 746 -17.44 26.54 12.36
CA GLY A 746 -18.50 26.32 11.38
C GLY A 746 -18.39 27.20 10.12
N ASP A 747 -17.43 28.10 10.02
CA ASP A 747 -17.11 28.75 8.75
C ASP A 747 -16.46 27.77 7.81
N VAL A 748 -16.80 27.82 6.53
CA VAL A 748 -16.09 27.10 5.47
C VAL A 748 -15.30 28.11 4.67
N ILE A 749 -14.00 27.88 4.57
CA ILE A 749 -13.08 28.78 3.87
C ILE A 749 -12.35 28.03 2.75
N ARG A 750 -11.99 28.78 1.74
CA ARG A 750 -10.97 28.40 0.77
C ARG A 750 -9.64 29.01 1.25
N VAL A 751 -8.64 28.18 1.46
CA VAL A 751 -7.33 28.63 1.92
C VAL A 751 -6.25 28.16 0.95
N GLU A 752 -5.32 29.03 0.63
CA GLU A 752 -4.14 28.75 -0.18
C GLU A 752 -2.94 28.52 0.75
N ILE A 753 -2.33 27.35 0.64
CA ILE A 753 -1.22 26.92 1.50
C ILE A 753 0.08 26.93 0.72
N SER A 754 1.14 27.50 1.30
CA SER A 754 2.50 27.45 0.79
C SER A 754 3.46 27.16 1.92
N GLY A 755 4.31 26.11 1.78
CA GLY A 755 5.26 25.73 2.82
C GLY A 755 4.60 25.36 4.15
N GLY A 756 3.35 24.85 4.11
CA GLY A 756 2.60 24.49 5.33
C GLY A 756 1.91 25.68 6.04
N LYS A 757 2.01 26.90 5.49
CA LYS A 757 1.37 28.10 6.03
C LYS A 757 0.30 28.62 5.09
N ALA A 758 -0.75 29.22 5.65
CA ALA A 758 -1.79 29.90 4.87
C ALA A 758 -1.26 31.25 4.35
N VAL A 759 -1.37 31.47 3.06
CA VAL A 759 -0.90 32.70 2.39
C VAL A 759 -2.06 33.56 1.86
N SER A 760 -3.24 32.96 1.71
CA SER A 760 -4.50 33.61 1.34
C SER A 760 -5.66 32.81 1.87
N ALA A 761 -6.74 33.46 2.29
CA ALA A 761 -7.96 32.80 2.72
C ALA A 761 -9.21 33.61 2.35
N ASP A 762 -10.20 32.94 1.76
CA ASP A 762 -11.52 33.48 1.45
C ASP A 762 -12.61 32.70 2.20
N LYS A 763 -13.49 33.43 2.89
CA LYS A 763 -14.68 32.81 3.49
C LYS A 763 -15.70 32.49 2.40
N LEU A 764 -16.07 31.22 2.29
CA LEU A 764 -17.05 30.76 1.32
C LEU A 764 -18.49 30.88 1.88
N ILE A 765 -18.68 30.47 3.12
CA ILE A 765 -19.97 30.51 3.82
C ILE A 765 -19.74 30.44 5.34
N SER A 766 -20.63 31.10 6.08
CA SER A 766 -20.70 30.96 7.55
C SER A 766 -21.89 30.07 7.91
N LEU A 767 -21.63 28.79 8.15
CA LEU A 767 -22.69 27.85 8.52
C LEU A 767 -23.24 28.13 9.93
N ALA A 768 -22.44 28.77 10.78
CA ALA A 768 -22.87 29.17 12.12
C ALA A 768 -23.96 30.25 12.13
N ASP A 769 -24.15 30.98 11.04
CA ASP A 769 -25.14 32.06 10.92
C ASP A 769 -26.48 31.58 10.36
N HIS A 770 -26.64 30.28 10.17
CA HIS A 770 -27.86 29.68 9.58
C HIS A 770 -28.26 30.36 8.25
N PRO A 771 -27.36 30.40 7.24
CA PRO A 771 -27.63 31.09 6.00
C PRO A 771 -28.79 30.44 5.24
N SER A 772 -29.52 31.26 4.48
CA SER A 772 -30.54 30.73 3.57
C SER A 772 -29.94 29.85 2.47
N PRO A 773 -30.68 28.89 1.90
CA PRO A 773 -30.26 28.09 0.76
C PRO A 773 -29.70 28.98 -0.37
N GLN A 774 -28.52 28.62 -0.85
CA GLN A 774 -27.83 29.46 -1.86
C GLN A 774 -26.90 28.61 -2.74
N ILE A 775 -26.62 29.18 -3.94
CA ILE A 775 -25.66 28.62 -4.87
C ILE A 775 -24.76 29.75 -5.40
N SER A 776 -23.48 29.52 -5.41
CA SER A 776 -22.47 30.40 -6.02
C SER A 776 -21.67 29.60 -7.05
N VAL A 777 -21.55 30.14 -8.26
CA VAL A 777 -20.88 29.46 -9.37
C VAL A 777 -19.86 30.41 -9.99
N ARG A 778 -18.66 29.93 -10.27
CA ARG A 778 -17.68 30.59 -11.10
C ARG A 778 -17.55 29.87 -12.43
N ILE A 779 -17.81 30.55 -13.51
CA ILE A 779 -17.66 30.01 -14.86
C ILE A 779 -16.22 30.23 -15.30
N GLY A 780 -15.52 29.15 -15.68
CA GLY A 780 -14.17 29.20 -16.25
C GLY A 780 -14.18 29.73 -17.68
N GLY A 781 -13.02 30.05 -18.23
CA GLY A 781 -12.88 30.68 -19.57
C GLY A 781 -13.31 29.83 -20.78
N SER A 782 -13.66 28.54 -20.60
CA SER A 782 -14.31 27.74 -21.64
C SER A 782 -15.83 27.78 -21.47
N MET A 783 -16.52 28.10 -22.55
CA MET A 783 -17.99 28.22 -22.54
C MET A 783 -18.66 27.00 -21.92
N TYR A 784 -19.47 27.22 -20.88
CA TYR A 784 -20.45 26.32 -20.28
C TYR A 784 -20.04 25.35 -19.17
N GLN A 785 -18.80 25.32 -18.67
CA GLN A 785 -18.49 24.53 -17.45
C GLN A 785 -18.17 25.44 -16.25
N ALA A 786 -18.84 25.18 -15.13
CA ALA A 786 -18.51 25.82 -13.87
C ALA A 786 -17.14 25.33 -13.37
N GLU A 787 -16.15 26.23 -13.24
CA GLU A 787 -14.84 25.92 -12.68
C GLU A 787 -15.00 25.43 -11.23
N TRP A 788 -15.88 26.08 -10.46
CA TRP A 788 -16.29 25.64 -9.14
C TRP A 788 -17.71 26.12 -8.82
N ALA A 789 -18.37 25.41 -7.91
CA ALA A 789 -19.67 25.80 -7.38
C ALA A 789 -19.79 25.45 -5.90
N ASN A 790 -20.39 26.37 -5.14
CA ASN A 790 -20.81 26.15 -3.75
C ASN A 790 -22.32 26.04 -3.73
N MET A 791 -22.86 25.02 -3.09
CA MET A 791 -24.29 24.80 -2.95
C MET A 791 -24.59 24.58 -1.48
N PHE A 792 -25.63 25.23 -0.96
CA PHE A 792 -26.09 25.06 0.40
C PHE A 792 -27.62 24.98 0.41
N GLY A 793 -28.17 23.90 0.95
CA GLY A 793 -29.62 23.69 0.96
C GLY A 793 -30.07 22.49 1.77
N TYR A 794 -31.36 22.24 1.84
CA TYR A 794 -31.94 21.07 2.49
C TYR A 794 -31.77 19.84 1.60
N VAL A 795 -31.36 18.73 2.18
CA VAL A 795 -31.27 17.46 1.44
C VAL A 795 -32.67 16.98 1.08
N TYR A 796 -32.99 17.07 -0.20
CA TYR A 796 -34.24 16.66 -0.79
C TYR A 796 -34.31 15.15 -1.04
N ALA A 797 -33.27 14.62 -1.70
CA ALA A 797 -33.13 13.20 -2.01
C ALA A 797 -31.67 12.80 -2.06
N LYS A 798 -31.41 11.54 -1.75
CA LYS A 798 -30.07 10.95 -1.86
C LYS A 798 -30.18 9.56 -2.48
N SER A 799 -29.30 9.27 -3.42
CA SER A 799 -29.00 7.93 -3.93
C SER A 799 -27.55 7.55 -3.61
N THR A 800 -27.12 6.39 -4.04
CA THR A 800 -25.74 5.93 -3.89
C THR A 800 -24.74 6.90 -4.55
N ASN A 801 -25.12 7.48 -5.69
CA ASN A 801 -24.22 8.28 -6.54
C ASN A 801 -24.59 9.75 -6.66
N ALA A 802 -25.66 10.22 -6.04
CA ALA A 802 -26.11 11.59 -6.15
C ALA A 802 -26.86 12.09 -4.94
N VAL A 803 -26.81 13.39 -4.69
CA VAL A 803 -27.64 14.10 -3.73
C VAL A 803 -28.32 15.25 -4.42
N SER A 804 -29.58 15.49 -4.09
CA SER A 804 -30.37 16.62 -4.55
C SER A 804 -30.67 17.53 -3.36
N LEU A 805 -30.42 18.83 -3.54
CA LEU A 805 -30.70 19.86 -2.55
C LEU A 805 -31.90 20.68 -2.94
N TYR A 806 -32.80 20.91 -2.01
CA TYR A 806 -33.88 21.89 -2.14
C TYR A 806 -33.34 23.26 -1.79
N MET A 807 -33.47 24.18 -2.74
CA MET A 807 -32.90 25.51 -2.72
C MET A 807 -33.91 26.63 -2.43
N GLY A 808 -35.13 26.29 -2.05
CA GLY A 808 -36.19 27.30 -1.87
C GLY A 808 -36.53 28.02 -3.17
N ASP A 809 -36.68 29.33 -3.09
CA ASP A 809 -37.02 30.21 -4.24
C ASP A 809 -35.78 30.71 -5.00
N ASN A 810 -34.72 29.92 -5.04
CA ASN A 810 -33.48 30.27 -5.72
C ASN A 810 -33.69 30.43 -7.23
N PRO A 811 -33.19 31.50 -7.89
CA PRO A 811 -33.40 31.79 -9.33
C PRO A 811 -32.74 30.73 -10.25
N TYR A 812 -31.80 29.94 -9.76
CA TYR A 812 -31.17 28.88 -10.52
C TYR A 812 -31.91 27.54 -10.47
N GLY A 813 -33.07 27.47 -9.78
CA GLY A 813 -33.93 26.33 -9.67
C GLY A 813 -34.23 25.89 -8.22
N LYS A 814 -35.38 25.30 -8.02
CA LYS A 814 -35.82 24.86 -6.67
C LYS A 814 -35.06 23.63 -6.18
N VAL A 815 -34.58 22.81 -7.08
CA VAL A 815 -33.82 21.60 -6.77
C VAL A 815 -32.57 21.56 -7.63
N VAL A 816 -31.40 21.33 -6.99
CA VAL A 816 -30.12 21.19 -7.64
C VAL A 816 -29.50 19.85 -7.23
N SER A 817 -29.01 19.07 -8.19
CA SER A 817 -28.37 17.77 -7.93
C SER A 817 -26.85 17.82 -8.14
N ALA A 818 -26.15 17.04 -7.34
CA ALA A 818 -24.71 16.86 -7.44
C ALA A 818 -24.35 15.36 -7.36
N SER A 819 -23.36 14.93 -8.15
CA SER A 819 -22.83 13.58 -8.09
C SER A 819 -21.98 13.36 -6.84
N LEU A 820 -22.11 12.23 -6.16
CA LEU A 820 -21.36 11.87 -4.95
C LEU A 820 -20.07 11.05 -5.27
N ASN A 821 -19.56 11.15 -6.49
CA ASN A 821 -18.29 10.50 -6.89
C ASN A 821 -18.22 8.98 -6.57
N GLY A 822 -19.33 8.24 -6.80
CA GLY A 822 -19.33 6.81 -6.55
C GLY A 822 -19.06 6.36 -5.10
N GLY A 823 -19.30 7.25 -4.13
CA GLY A 823 -19.08 6.98 -2.70
C GLY A 823 -17.81 7.57 -2.11
N GLY A 824 -16.90 8.12 -2.93
CA GLY A 824 -15.63 8.71 -2.47
C GLY A 824 -15.72 10.18 -2.01
N CYS A 825 -16.93 10.71 -1.80
CA CYS A 825 -17.10 12.09 -1.33
C CYS A 825 -16.73 12.23 0.15
N PRO A 826 -15.75 13.08 0.52
CA PRO A 826 -15.43 13.37 1.92
C PRO A 826 -16.59 14.13 2.57
N VAL A 827 -16.95 13.73 3.78
CA VAL A 827 -18.05 14.34 4.53
C VAL A 827 -17.56 14.85 5.88
N THR A 828 -17.92 16.09 6.18
CA THR A 828 -17.71 16.75 7.47
C THR A 828 -19.05 17.00 8.11
N ILE A 829 -19.15 16.91 9.43
CA ILE A 829 -20.36 17.26 10.20
C ILE A 829 -20.06 18.53 10.99
N TYR A 830 -20.92 19.52 10.86
CA TYR A 830 -20.98 20.69 11.73
C TYR A 830 -22.27 20.64 12.57
N ASP A 831 -22.10 20.48 13.88
CA ASP A 831 -23.19 20.59 14.84
C ASP A 831 -23.24 22.05 15.34
N ALA A 832 -24.23 22.81 14.89
CA ALA A 832 -24.34 24.23 15.21
C ALA A 832 -24.75 24.48 16.66
N LYS A 833 -25.50 23.55 17.28
CA LYS A 833 -25.92 23.64 18.68
C LYS A 833 -24.76 23.41 19.64
N GLN A 834 -23.93 22.40 19.35
CA GLN A 834 -22.74 22.08 20.15
C GLN A 834 -21.50 22.88 19.72
N LYS A 835 -21.55 23.57 18.59
CA LYS A 835 -20.43 24.28 17.94
C LYS A 835 -19.23 23.37 17.72
N THR A 836 -19.48 22.15 17.24
CA THR A 836 -18.43 21.14 17.01
C THR A 836 -18.36 20.79 15.53
N VAL A 837 -17.12 20.51 15.07
CA VAL A 837 -16.80 20.02 13.73
C VAL A 837 -16.14 18.67 13.85
N SER A 838 -16.67 17.67 13.18
CA SER A 838 -16.21 16.28 13.22
C SER A 838 -16.21 15.64 11.84
N LYS A 839 -15.48 14.54 11.70
CA LYS A 839 -15.53 13.71 10.48
C LYS A 839 -16.89 13.04 10.40
N GLY A 840 -17.44 13.00 9.19
CA GLY A 840 -18.66 12.30 8.85
C GLY A 840 -18.48 11.26 7.77
N SER A 841 -19.58 10.69 7.35
CA SER A 841 -19.67 9.71 6.29
C SER A 841 -20.87 10.01 5.39
N LEU A 842 -20.96 9.36 4.25
CA LEU A 842 -22.13 9.48 3.39
C LEU A 842 -23.45 9.09 4.09
N ALA A 843 -23.39 8.22 5.11
CA ALA A 843 -24.57 7.84 5.89
C ALA A 843 -25.19 9.03 6.66
N ASP A 844 -24.37 10.02 7.01
CA ASP A 844 -24.82 11.22 7.72
C ASP A 844 -25.61 12.21 6.84
N ILE A 845 -25.54 12.06 5.52
CA ILE A 845 -26.36 12.81 4.57
C ILE A 845 -27.73 12.14 4.53
N VAL A 846 -28.71 12.70 5.22
CA VAL A 846 -30.08 12.20 5.30
C VAL A 846 -31.06 13.23 4.74
N SER A 847 -32.22 12.77 4.24
CA SER A 847 -33.27 13.70 3.75
C SER A 847 -33.77 14.60 4.89
N ALA A 848 -33.83 15.89 4.64
CA ALA A 848 -34.31 16.90 5.59
C ALA A 848 -35.83 17.13 5.52
N GLY A 849 -36.54 16.46 4.61
CA GLY A 849 -37.96 16.72 4.44
C GLY A 849 -38.65 15.77 3.47
N THR A 850 -39.91 16.04 3.21
CA THR A 850 -40.78 15.26 2.33
C THR A 850 -41.45 16.15 1.27
N ILE A 851 -41.72 15.57 0.11
CA ILE A 851 -42.47 16.21 -0.97
C ILE A 851 -43.96 15.82 -0.84
N SER A 852 -44.81 16.83 -0.92
CA SER A 852 -46.24 16.68 -1.05
C SER A 852 -46.65 16.38 -2.50
N SER A 853 -47.83 15.88 -2.71
CA SER A 853 -48.37 15.56 -4.06
C SER A 853 -48.51 16.79 -4.98
N ASP A 854 -48.53 18.00 -4.43
CA ASP A 854 -48.54 19.27 -5.15
C ASP A 854 -47.11 19.78 -5.52
N GLY A 855 -46.07 19.01 -5.15
CA GLY A 855 -44.66 19.36 -5.43
C GLY A 855 -44.05 20.33 -4.41
N SER A 856 -44.75 20.64 -3.30
CA SER A 856 -44.18 21.44 -2.22
C SER A 856 -43.23 20.59 -1.33
N PHE A 857 -42.14 21.17 -0.86
CA PHE A 857 -41.19 20.53 0.05
C PHE A 857 -41.47 20.97 1.49
N THR A 858 -41.78 20.03 2.34
CA THR A 858 -41.96 20.28 3.77
C THR A 858 -40.65 19.88 4.51
N VAL A 859 -40.03 20.84 5.18
CA VAL A 859 -38.85 20.61 6.01
C VAL A 859 -39.27 19.92 7.31
N ASN A 860 -38.72 18.74 7.58
CA ASN A 860 -39.01 17.94 8.77
C ASN A 860 -37.83 17.96 9.77
N SER A 861 -36.63 18.36 9.33
CA SER A 861 -35.44 18.50 10.15
C SER A 861 -34.62 19.70 9.68
N ASP A 862 -34.07 20.45 10.63
CA ASP A 862 -33.20 21.59 10.34
C ASP A 862 -31.74 21.14 10.05
N THR A 863 -31.65 20.08 9.24
CA THR A 863 -30.39 19.56 8.74
C THR A 863 -30.18 19.99 7.29
N MET A 864 -29.07 20.64 7.04
CA MET A 864 -28.73 21.16 5.71
C MET A 864 -27.41 20.56 5.23
N LEU A 865 -27.12 20.71 3.95
CA LEU A 865 -25.88 20.25 3.35
C LEU A 865 -25.21 21.36 2.56
N PHE A 866 -23.96 21.65 2.89
CA PHE A 866 -23.07 22.45 2.06
C PHE A 866 -22.23 21.54 1.18
N ILE A 867 -22.07 21.88 -0.11
CA ILE A 867 -21.26 21.15 -1.07
C ILE A 867 -20.35 22.15 -1.76
N TYR A 868 -19.05 21.86 -1.75
CA TYR A 868 -18.08 22.46 -2.65
C TYR A 868 -17.73 21.48 -3.77
N ARG A 869 -17.94 21.87 -5.00
CA ARG A 869 -17.50 21.08 -6.16
C ARG A 869 -16.54 21.88 -7.04
N ARG A 870 -15.60 21.17 -7.66
CA ARG A 870 -14.73 21.68 -8.71
C ARG A 870 -14.99 20.85 -9.96
N TYR A 871 -15.36 21.52 -11.06
CA TYR A 871 -15.92 20.84 -12.24
C TYR A 871 -17.13 19.95 -11.83
N GLU A 872 -17.12 18.69 -12.16
CA GLU A 872 -18.21 17.76 -11.84
C GLU A 872 -18.04 17.02 -10.50
N ASN A 873 -16.87 17.12 -9.86
CA ASN A 873 -16.53 16.37 -8.65
C ASN A 873 -16.80 17.15 -7.37
N ILE A 874 -17.49 16.54 -6.42
CA ILE A 874 -17.61 17.08 -5.05
C ILE A 874 -16.24 16.89 -4.38
N ARG A 875 -15.72 18.01 -3.83
CA ARG A 875 -14.45 18.03 -3.09
C ARG A 875 -14.65 18.05 -1.60
N GLU A 876 -15.78 18.58 -1.13
CA GLU A 876 -16.13 18.62 0.28
C GLU A 876 -17.67 18.68 0.41
N ALA A 877 -18.21 17.94 1.36
CA ALA A 877 -19.60 18.01 1.75
C ALA A 877 -19.69 18.20 3.28
N VAL A 878 -20.44 19.21 3.72
CA VAL A 878 -20.61 19.50 5.14
C VAL A 878 -22.08 19.33 5.52
N VAL A 879 -22.38 18.32 6.31
CA VAL A 879 -23.70 18.12 6.95
C VAL A 879 -23.80 19.07 8.12
N VAL A 880 -24.80 19.93 8.11
CA VAL A 880 -25.02 20.95 9.14
C VAL A 880 -26.26 20.58 9.93
N LYS A 881 -26.13 20.45 11.25
CA LYS A 881 -27.19 20.14 12.19
C LYS A 881 -27.48 21.38 13.04
N TYR A 882 -28.64 21.99 12.87
CA TYR A 882 -29.05 23.16 13.65
C TYR A 882 -29.93 22.79 14.85
N GLU A 883 -30.58 21.63 14.89
CA GLU A 883 -31.42 21.11 15.96
C GLU A 883 -30.64 20.30 17.02
#